data_e254762afff97f9e7ade6684003efc8e
#
_entry.id   e254762afff97f9e7ade6684003efc8e
#
_cell.length_a   1.000
_cell.length_b   1.000
_cell.length_c   1.000
_cell.angle_alpha   90.00
_cell.angle_beta   90.00
_cell.angle_gamma   90.00
#
_symmetry.space_group_name_H-M   'P 1'
#
loop_
_entity.id
_entity.type
_entity.pdbx_description
1 polymer ?
#
loop_
_entity_poly.entity_id
_entity_poly.type
_entity_poly.pdbx_seq_one_letter_code
_entity_poly.pdbx_strand_id
1 'polypeptide(L)'
;MVQKKKPATRKRKTTRGKKKQKDNTLKYVIQMIVLFLLVLGIFQLGFIGLMIDSFFHFLFGFSKYFTYILIAIISLLITVNGKLKFTRRVNGLLVFQVALLFIMQLVLYFKDPSFKTFKTTLSETYSSLERNAFYFNGGGYIGYYAFNVISKLISVFGYSLLTILVLLSSVILIMKKRHRDITKSAFDMAQSKTKSKMTNLEQKREEKAKAKQLEKEKRQKEQPKDVSHLEEVEPVQEISKNDQLQTNEEIPIFESQEKLAAKRAQQPKQTVQKEHDNHEPEMNESTIDETENLNYKLPPITILNDPPKSQSVSKKTVQEKGKLLEATLRNFNVDAKVTQIRIGPAVTQYEVQPAQGVKVNKIVNLSNDIALNLAAKDIRIEAPIPGKSAVGIEVPNEHISMVTLKEVLNEAKPTSNKLEVALGRDISGEPITAELNKLPHLLVAGATGSGKSVCINGIITSILMNAKPHEVKLMLIDPKMVELNVYNGIPHLLTPVVTNPQKANQALQKIVSEMEKRYDLFQHVGARNIEGYNQFIERTNQEMEEKQAQLPYIVVIVDELADLMMVAGKDVESSIMRIAQLARAAGIHLIIATQRPSVDVITGSIKANIPSRIAFAVSSATDSRTILDSGGAEKLLGRGDMLFLSRDSSKPTRIQGAFLSDSEVESVVQHVVGEQTANYVKEMEPDEPTETNEMESEDALYKEAYLFVVEEQKASASLLQRRFRIGYNRASRLMDDLESNGVIGPQSGSKPRQVLVDIYQDE
;
A
#
# COMPACT_ATOMS: atom_id res chain seq x y z
N MET A 1 -87.90 9.45 -29.99
CA MET A 1 -86.61 10.16 -30.15
C MET A 1 -85.51 9.15 -30.39
N VAL A 2 -85.05 9.05 -31.64
CA VAL A 2 -84.16 7.96 -32.10
C VAL A 2 -82.76 8.55 -32.30
N GLN A 3 -81.80 8.08 -31.55
CA GLN A 3 -80.41 8.45 -31.76
C GLN A 3 -79.73 7.52 -32.84
N LYS A 4 -79.26 8.15 -33.91
CA LYS A 4 -78.55 7.54 -35.01
C LYS A 4 -77.10 7.22 -34.58
N LYS A 5 -76.71 5.92 -34.61
CA LYS A 5 -75.31 5.43 -34.52
C LYS A 5 -74.59 5.74 -35.85
N LYS A 6 -73.38 6.37 -35.75
CA LYS A 6 -72.42 6.48 -36.85
C LYS A 6 -71.62 5.21 -37.03
N PRO A 7 -71.26 4.84 -38.26
CA PRO A 7 -70.54 3.59 -38.55
C PRO A 7 -69.02 3.70 -38.26
N ALA A 8 -68.44 2.60 -37.76
CA ALA A 8 -67.04 2.48 -37.44
C ALA A 8 -66.16 2.40 -38.70
N THR A 9 -65.16 3.27 -38.79
CA THR A 9 -64.15 3.27 -39.84
C THR A 9 -63.10 2.13 -39.60
N ARG A 10 -63.07 1.23 -40.55
CA ARG A 10 -62.14 0.06 -40.60
C ARG A 10 -60.72 0.54 -40.92
N LYS A 11 -59.79 0.51 -39.90
CA LYS A 11 -58.39 0.80 -40.11
C LYS A 11 -57.71 -0.25 -41.00
N ARG A 12 -57.22 0.19 -42.17
CA ARG A 12 -56.39 -0.56 -43.12
C ARG A 12 -55.07 -0.93 -42.46
N LYS A 13 -54.77 -2.21 -42.23
CA LYS A 13 -53.46 -2.72 -41.84
C LYS A 13 -52.46 -2.49 -42.98
N THR A 14 -51.57 -1.54 -42.84
CA THR A 14 -50.42 -1.37 -43.73
C THR A 14 -49.42 -2.50 -43.40
N THR A 15 -49.21 -3.37 -44.34
CA THR A 15 -48.16 -4.38 -44.36
C THR A 15 -46.79 -3.71 -44.31
N ARG A 16 -46.17 -3.72 -43.16
CA ARG A 16 -44.79 -3.26 -42.94
C ARG A 16 -43.87 -4.23 -43.71
N GLY A 17 -43.32 -3.74 -44.84
CA GLY A 17 -42.32 -4.50 -45.61
C GLY A 17 -41.16 -4.93 -44.73
N LYS A 18 -40.84 -6.23 -44.72
CA LYS A 18 -39.64 -6.78 -44.12
C LYS A 18 -38.41 -6.12 -44.76
N LYS A 19 -37.77 -5.19 -44.06
CA LYS A 19 -36.44 -4.72 -44.42
C LYS A 19 -35.49 -5.91 -44.45
N LYS A 20 -35.00 -6.24 -45.67
CA LYS A 20 -33.94 -7.27 -45.86
C LYS A 20 -32.80 -6.96 -44.86
N GLN A 21 -32.62 -7.85 -43.91
CA GLN A 21 -31.49 -7.79 -42.97
C GLN A 21 -30.24 -8.01 -43.84
N LYS A 22 -29.43 -6.95 -44.00
CA LYS A 22 -28.15 -7.02 -44.71
C LYS A 22 -27.30 -8.03 -43.94
N ASP A 23 -26.85 -9.06 -44.62
CA ASP A 23 -25.99 -10.09 -44.08
C ASP A 23 -24.68 -9.44 -43.59
N ASN A 24 -24.51 -9.31 -42.28
CA ASN A 24 -23.35 -8.69 -41.69
C ASN A 24 -22.22 -9.69 -41.38
N THR A 25 -22.38 -10.95 -41.76
CA THR A 25 -21.47 -12.06 -41.48
C THR A 25 -20.06 -11.78 -41.99
N LEU A 26 -19.91 -11.23 -43.19
CA LEU A 26 -18.62 -10.89 -43.78
C LEU A 26 -17.85 -9.83 -42.92
N LYS A 27 -18.58 -8.88 -42.32
CA LYS A 27 -17.96 -7.86 -41.47
C LYS A 27 -17.39 -8.45 -40.18
N TYR A 28 -18.10 -9.38 -39.56
CA TYR A 28 -17.63 -10.05 -38.35
C TYR A 28 -16.41 -10.90 -38.65
N VAL A 29 -16.39 -11.60 -39.79
CA VAL A 29 -15.22 -12.38 -40.22
C VAL A 29 -13.99 -11.50 -40.43
N ILE A 30 -14.14 -10.36 -41.12
CA ILE A 30 -13.03 -9.42 -41.34
C ILE A 30 -12.49 -8.91 -39.99
N GLN A 31 -13.37 -8.61 -39.04
CA GLN A 31 -12.92 -8.08 -37.72
C GLN A 31 -12.26 -9.14 -36.85
N MET A 32 -12.71 -10.41 -36.93
CA MET A 32 -12.02 -11.53 -36.32
C MET A 32 -10.60 -11.69 -36.89
N ILE A 33 -10.46 -11.57 -38.22
CA ILE A 33 -9.13 -11.62 -38.87
C ILE A 33 -8.25 -10.47 -38.40
N VAL A 34 -8.78 -9.25 -38.32
CA VAL A 34 -8.00 -8.09 -37.83
C VAL A 34 -7.56 -8.29 -36.36
N LEU A 35 -8.45 -8.75 -35.48
CA LEU A 35 -8.09 -9.07 -34.09
C LEU A 35 -7.06 -10.19 -34.00
N PHE A 36 -7.19 -11.23 -34.81
CA PHE A 36 -6.21 -12.32 -34.90
C PHE A 36 -4.83 -11.81 -35.33
N LEU A 37 -4.75 -10.98 -36.38
CA LEU A 37 -3.49 -10.39 -36.84
C LEU A 37 -2.87 -9.45 -35.78
N LEU A 38 -3.69 -8.72 -35.02
CA LEU A 38 -3.18 -7.91 -33.89
C LEU A 38 -2.57 -8.79 -32.80
N VAL A 39 -3.19 -9.92 -32.46
CA VAL A 39 -2.65 -10.86 -31.48
C VAL A 39 -1.32 -11.44 -31.96
N LEU A 40 -1.24 -11.86 -33.23
CA LEU A 40 0.03 -12.31 -33.81
C LEU A 40 1.13 -11.26 -33.72
N GLY A 41 0.81 -9.98 -34.01
CA GLY A 41 1.76 -8.87 -33.95
C GLY A 41 2.21 -8.54 -32.53
N ILE A 42 1.27 -8.45 -31.57
CA ILE A 42 1.58 -8.12 -30.17
C ILE A 42 2.51 -9.17 -29.53
N PHE A 43 2.23 -10.45 -29.77
CA PHE A 43 3.00 -11.56 -29.21
C PHE A 43 4.12 -12.05 -30.14
N GLN A 44 4.35 -11.39 -31.29
CA GLN A 44 5.39 -11.71 -32.26
C GLN A 44 5.36 -13.21 -32.69
N LEU A 45 4.15 -13.77 -32.84
CA LEU A 45 3.99 -15.19 -33.10
C LEU A 45 4.37 -15.54 -34.55
N GLY A 46 5.45 -16.27 -34.71
CA GLY A 46 5.97 -16.71 -36.00
C GLY A 46 6.39 -15.57 -36.94
N PHE A 47 6.72 -15.91 -38.18
CA PHE A 47 7.18 -14.95 -39.18
C PHE A 47 6.19 -13.81 -39.46
N ILE A 48 4.89 -14.12 -39.57
CA ILE A 48 3.84 -13.12 -39.85
C ILE A 48 3.69 -12.15 -38.67
N GLY A 49 3.69 -12.63 -37.43
CA GLY A 49 3.60 -11.79 -36.25
C GLY A 49 4.78 -10.83 -36.11
N LEU A 50 5.99 -11.34 -36.32
CA LEU A 50 7.21 -10.54 -36.31
C LEU A 50 7.21 -9.48 -37.41
N MET A 51 6.74 -9.81 -38.62
CA MET A 51 6.63 -8.88 -39.73
C MET A 51 5.63 -7.76 -39.46
N ILE A 52 4.47 -8.07 -38.86
CA ILE A 52 3.47 -7.07 -38.46
C ILE A 52 4.04 -6.15 -37.39
N ASP A 53 4.70 -6.71 -36.38
CA ASP A 53 5.28 -5.91 -35.28
C ASP A 53 6.41 -5.01 -35.77
N SER A 54 7.27 -5.51 -36.67
CA SER A 54 8.33 -4.74 -37.31
C SER A 54 7.80 -3.57 -38.13
N PHE A 55 6.71 -3.78 -38.85
CA PHE A 55 6.06 -2.70 -39.63
C PHE A 55 5.48 -1.61 -38.72
N PHE A 56 4.78 -1.97 -37.64
CA PHE A 56 4.28 -0.99 -36.69
C PHE A 56 5.41 -0.31 -35.91
N HIS A 57 6.47 -1.03 -35.55
CA HIS A 57 7.63 -0.47 -34.88
C HIS A 57 8.40 0.51 -35.77
N PHE A 58 8.56 0.18 -37.06
CA PHE A 58 9.16 1.08 -38.05
C PHE A 58 8.37 2.36 -38.20
N LEU A 59 7.04 2.31 -38.35
CA LEU A 59 6.19 3.48 -38.58
C LEU A 59 6.01 4.35 -37.33
N PHE A 60 5.68 3.73 -36.20
CA PHE A 60 5.21 4.39 -34.98
C PHE A 60 6.21 4.33 -33.82
N GLY A 61 7.33 3.67 -33.99
CA GLY A 61 8.32 3.48 -32.94
C GLY A 61 7.73 2.84 -31.69
N PHE A 62 8.10 3.35 -30.54
CA PHE A 62 7.63 2.84 -29.27
C PHE A 62 6.12 3.08 -29.02
N SER A 63 5.51 4.04 -29.73
CA SER A 63 4.07 4.28 -29.64
C SER A 63 3.21 3.18 -30.30
N LYS A 64 3.81 2.17 -30.92
CA LYS A 64 3.12 1.02 -31.56
C LYS A 64 2.16 0.32 -30.60
N TYR A 65 2.51 0.19 -29.32
CA TYR A 65 1.64 -0.49 -28.34
C TYR A 65 0.31 0.21 -28.18
N PHE A 66 0.31 1.54 -28.14
CA PHE A 66 -0.95 2.30 -28.11
C PHE A 66 -1.70 2.20 -29.45
N THR A 67 -0.98 2.12 -30.57
CA THR A 67 -1.59 1.91 -31.90
C THR A 67 -2.35 0.58 -31.95
N TYR A 68 -1.79 -0.49 -31.39
CA TYR A 68 -2.49 -1.78 -31.27
C TYR A 68 -3.79 -1.67 -30.46
N ILE A 69 -3.73 -1.03 -29.29
CA ILE A 69 -4.90 -0.77 -28.44
C ILE A 69 -5.95 0.05 -29.20
N LEU A 70 -5.54 1.07 -29.93
CA LEU A 70 -6.43 1.93 -30.71
C LEU A 70 -7.14 1.16 -31.83
N ILE A 71 -6.41 0.31 -32.58
CA ILE A 71 -6.99 -0.54 -33.64
C ILE A 71 -7.96 -1.55 -33.02
N ALA A 72 -7.65 -2.15 -31.89
CA ALA A 72 -8.53 -3.08 -31.19
C ALA A 72 -9.85 -2.37 -30.74
N ILE A 73 -9.76 -1.18 -30.17
CA ILE A 73 -10.93 -0.37 -29.77
C ILE A 73 -11.78 0.00 -31.02
N ILE A 74 -11.15 0.44 -32.11
CA ILE A 74 -11.85 0.78 -33.34
C ILE A 74 -12.55 -0.45 -33.92
N SER A 75 -11.88 -1.60 -33.96
CA SER A 75 -12.45 -2.87 -34.44
C SER A 75 -13.67 -3.26 -33.59
N LEU A 76 -13.58 -3.18 -32.26
CA LEU A 76 -14.69 -3.46 -31.35
C LEU A 76 -15.87 -2.50 -31.56
N LEU A 77 -15.61 -1.20 -31.73
CA LEU A 77 -16.65 -0.19 -31.99
C LEU A 77 -17.36 -0.43 -33.33
N ILE A 78 -16.65 -0.89 -34.36
CA ILE A 78 -17.24 -1.25 -35.65
C ILE A 78 -18.10 -2.51 -35.50
N THR A 79 -17.65 -3.48 -34.68
CA THR A 79 -18.43 -4.69 -34.38
C THR A 79 -19.75 -4.36 -33.73
N VAL A 80 -19.73 -3.53 -32.69
CA VAL A 80 -20.92 -3.16 -31.91
C VAL A 80 -21.87 -2.21 -32.69
N ASN A 81 -21.33 -1.21 -33.37
CA ASN A 81 -22.14 -0.13 -34.00
C ASN A 81 -22.39 -0.35 -35.50
N GLY A 82 -21.82 -1.38 -36.12
CA GLY A 82 -21.92 -1.70 -37.55
C GLY A 82 -21.17 -0.74 -38.49
N LYS A 83 -20.69 0.40 -38.02
CA LYS A 83 -19.85 1.38 -38.75
C LYS A 83 -19.08 2.26 -37.77
N LEU A 84 -17.92 2.74 -38.22
CA LEU A 84 -17.11 3.68 -37.45
C LEU A 84 -17.84 5.02 -37.31
N LYS A 85 -18.16 5.40 -36.07
CA LYS A 85 -18.66 6.74 -35.75
C LYS A 85 -17.53 7.50 -35.08
N PHE A 86 -17.08 8.59 -35.72
CA PHE A 86 -16.10 9.50 -35.14
C PHE A 86 -16.77 10.28 -34.00
N THR A 87 -16.86 9.63 -32.85
CA THR A 87 -17.31 10.30 -31.63
C THR A 87 -16.20 11.15 -31.07
N ARG A 88 -16.56 12.14 -30.26
CA ARG A 88 -15.58 13.01 -29.59
C ARG A 88 -14.47 12.23 -28.84
N ARG A 89 -14.83 11.11 -28.21
CA ARG A 89 -13.84 10.26 -27.50
C ARG A 89 -12.90 9.52 -28.46
N VAL A 90 -13.43 9.02 -29.57
CA VAL A 90 -12.61 8.35 -30.61
C VAL A 90 -11.64 9.37 -31.20
N ASN A 91 -12.10 10.58 -31.51
CA ASN A 91 -11.21 11.65 -32.00
C ASN A 91 -10.16 12.03 -30.93
N GLY A 92 -10.54 12.04 -29.64
CA GLY A 92 -9.60 12.25 -28.54
C GLY A 92 -8.49 11.21 -28.47
N LEU A 93 -8.83 9.93 -28.65
CA LEU A 93 -7.84 8.84 -28.69
C LEU A 93 -6.91 8.93 -29.91
N LEU A 94 -7.44 9.34 -31.08
CA LEU A 94 -6.60 9.58 -32.27
C LEU A 94 -5.62 10.73 -32.05
N VAL A 95 -6.07 11.83 -31.45
CA VAL A 95 -5.20 12.98 -31.11
C VAL A 95 -4.17 12.57 -30.04
N PHE A 96 -4.54 11.68 -29.11
CA PHE A 96 -3.62 11.14 -28.12
C PHE A 96 -2.48 10.33 -28.76
N GLN A 97 -2.79 9.51 -29.78
CA GLN A 97 -1.76 8.79 -30.54
C GLN A 97 -0.75 9.75 -31.18
N VAL A 98 -1.22 10.89 -31.74
CA VAL A 98 -0.33 11.90 -32.32
C VAL A 98 0.53 12.55 -31.22
N ALA A 99 -0.05 12.87 -30.07
CA ALA A 99 0.71 13.41 -28.93
C ALA A 99 1.78 12.44 -28.46
N LEU A 100 1.47 11.15 -28.41
CA LEU A 100 2.41 10.09 -27.98
C LEU A 100 3.59 9.96 -28.97
N LEU A 101 3.32 10.02 -30.28
CA LEU A 101 4.36 10.06 -31.31
C LEU A 101 5.31 11.25 -31.10
N PHE A 102 4.77 12.43 -30.82
CA PHE A 102 5.56 13.64 -30.59
C PHE A 102 6.38 13.55 -29.32
N ILE A 103 5.81 13.01 -28.23
CA ILE A 103 6.53 12.78 -26.97
C ILE A 103 7.67 11.80 -27.15
N MET A 104 7.43 10.64 -27.78
CA MET A 104 8.46 9.63 -27.99
C MET A 104 9.61 10.17 -28.84
N GLN A 105 9.32 11.02 -29.80
CA GLN A 105 10.35 11.66 -30.63
C GLN A 105 11.15 12.71 -29.85
N LEU A 106 10.52 13.48 -28.97
CA LEU A 106 11.23 14.39 -28.06
C LEU A 106 12.15 13.65 -27.10
N VAL A 107 11.69 12.53 -26.54
CA VAL A 107 12.51 11.68 -25.68
C VAL A 107 13.75 11.18 -26.41
N LEU A 108 13.61 10.74 -27.66
CA LEU A 108 14.76 10.33 -28.49
C LEU A 108 15.73 11.48 -28.72
N TYR A 109 15.23 12.66 -29.09
CA TYR A 109 16.04 13.86 -29.34
C TYR A 109 16.85 14.29 -28.12
N PHE A 110 16.27 14.24 -26.90
CA PHE A 110 17.00 14.59 -25.68
C PHE A 110 17.95 13.49 -25.21
N LYS A 111 17.66 12.22 -25.51
CA LYS A 111 18.51 11.08 -25.15
C LYS A 111 19.75 10.99 -26.09
N ASP A 112 19.55 11.26 -27.36
CA ASP A 112 20.59 11.20 -28.36
C ASP A 112 20.51 12.42 -29.34
N PRO A 113 21.12 13.56 -28.99
CA PRO A 113 21.16 14.76 -29.88
C PRO A 113 21.88 14.54 -31.18
N SER A 114 22.68 13.47 -31.32
CA SER A 114 23.41 13.12 -32.55
C SER A 114 22.53 12.47 -33.61
N PHE A 115 21.29 12.08 -33.23
CA PHE A 115 20.31 11.45 -34.13
C PHE A 115 19.75 12.43 -35.17
N LYS A 116 20.60 12.77 -36.16
CA LYS A 116 20.26 13.76 -37.20
C LYS A 116 19.52 13.17 -38.40
N THR A 117 19.55 11.86 -38.59
CA THR A 117 19.01 11.19 -39.77
C THR A 117 18.37 9.87 -39.39
N PHE A 118 17.14 9.64 -39.84
CA PHE A 118 16.47 8.32 -39.68
C PHE A 118 17.08 7.37 -40.73
N LYS A 119 17.99 6.53 -40.32
CA LYS A 119 18.72 5.58 -41.18
C LYS A 119 18.15 4.18 -41.15
N THR A 120 17.24 3.86 -40.20
CA THR A 120 16.71 2.53 -40.01
C THR A 120 15.76 2.15 -41.12
N THR A 121 16.01 1.02 -41.76
CA THR A 121 15.14 0.42 -42.78
C THR A 121 14.14 -0.56 -42.14
N LEU A 122 13.08 -0.92 -42.85
CA LEU A 122 12.12 -1.92 -42.38
C LEU A 122 12.81 -3.28 -42.17
N SER A 123 13.74 -3.65 -43.03
CA SER A 123 14.52 -4.89 -42.94
C SER A 123 15.42 -4.92 -41.70
N GLU A 124 16.09 -3.80 -41.38
CA GLU A 124 16.91 -3.70 -40.16
C GLU A 124 16.06 -3.73 -38.90
N THR A 125 14.86 -3.10 -38.94
CA THR A 125 13.90 -3.18 -37.82
C THR A 125 13.45 -4.61 -37.59
N TYR A 126 13.15 -5.35 -38.66
CA TYR A 126 12.81 -6.78 -38.62
C TYR A 126 13.95 -7.60 -38.01
N SER A 127 15.17 -7.46 -38.53
CA SER A 127 16.34 -8.19 -38.03
C SER A 127 16.69 -7.86 -36.56
N SER A 128 16.44 -6.64 -36.13
CA SER A 128 16.64 -6.24 -34.73
C SER A 128 15.63 -6.87 -33.80
N LEU A 129 14.36 -6.92 -34.19
CA LEU A 129 13.29 -7.56 -33.41
C LEU A 129 13.46 -9.08 -33.39
N GLU A 130 13.86 -9.68 -34.48
CA GLU A 130 14.15 -11.13 -34.59
C GLU A 130 15.27 -11.56 -33.62
N ARG A 131 16.27 -10.67 -33.41
CA ARG A 131 17.39 -10.89 -32.48
C ARG A 131 17.09 -10.47 -31.04
N ASN A 132 15.82 -10.12 -30.72
CA ASN A 132 15.42 -9.53 -29.45
C ASN A 132 16.27 -8.31 -29.01
N ALA A 133 16.93 -7.64 -29.97
CA ALA A 133 17.70 -6.43 -29.72
C ALA A 133 16.74 -5.25 -29.53
N PHE A 134 16.63 -4.76 -28.30
CA PHE A 134 15.74 -3.66 -27.98
C PHE A 134 16.33 -2.34 -28.52
N TYR A 135 15.77 -1.84 -29.61
CA TYR A 135 16.17 -0.58 -30.19
C TYR A 135 15.07 0.48 -30.05
N PHE A 136 15.38 1.54 -29.29
CA PHE A 136 14.47 2.66 -29.10
C PHE A 136 14.60 3.66 -30.25
N ASN A 137 13.64 3.66 -31.19
CA ASN A 137 13.59 4.52 -32.37
C ASN A 137 12.59 5.70 -32.22
N GLY A 138 12.30 6.13 -31.00
CA GLY A 138 11.44 7.27 -30.69
C GLY A 138 10.01 7.10 -31.20
N GLY A 139 9.53 8.06 -31.99
CA GLY A 139 8.23 8.03 -32.66
C GLY A 139 8.23 7.31 -34.01
N GLY A 140 9.29 6.56 -34.34
CA GLY A 140 9.46 5.86 -35.61
C GLY A 140 9.57 6.83 -36.80
N TYR A 141 9.35 6.29 -38.02
CA TYR A 141 9.40 7.04 -39.26
C TYR A 141 8.49 8.28 -39.25
N ILE A 142 7.24 8.11 -38.84
CA ILE A 142 6.25 9.20 -38.80
C ILE A 142 6.65 10.27 -37.78
N GLY A 143 7.06 9.88 -36.57
CA GLY A 143 7.50 10.80 -35.52
C GLY A 143 8.73 11.61 -35.92
N TYR A 144 9.71 10.96 -36.55
CA TYR A 144 10.93 11.60 -37.00
C TYR A 144 10.67 12.69 -38.09
N TYR A 145 9.90 12.34 -39.13
CA TYR A 145 9.63 13.31 -40.19
C TYR A 145 8.73 14.46 -39.70
N ALA A 146 7.74 14.17 -38.86
CA ALA A 146 6.95 15.22 -38.25
C ALA A 146 7.79 16.16 -37.38
N PHE A 147 8.72 15.61 -36.57
CA PHE A 147 9.66 16.40 -35.77
C PHE A 147 10.54 17.26 -36.65
N ASN A 148 11.15 16.68 -37.71
CA ASN A 148 12.08 17.39 -38.58
C ASN A 148 11.42 18.57 -39.34
N VAL A 149 10.19 18.39 -39.82
CA VAL A 149 9.41 19.45 -40.46
C VAL A 149 9.02 20.54 -39.47
N ILE A 150 8.41 20.14 -38.35
CA ILE A 150 7.84 21.09 -37.38
C ILE A 150 8.96 21.83 -36.62
N SER A 151 10.04 21.16 -36.24
CA SER A 151 11.17 21.80 -35.53
C SER A 151 11.93 22.79 -36.39
N LYS A 152 11.97 22.60 -37.72
CA LYS A 152 12.50 23.59 -38.64
C LYS A 152 11.64 24.85 -38.75
N LEU A 153 10.32 24.71 -38.60
CA LEU A 153 9.36 25.82 -38.67
C LEU A 153 9.31 26.65 -37.38
N ILE A 154 9.25 25.99 -36.21
CA ILE A 154 8.97 26.63 -34.92
C ILE A 154 10.00 26.35 -33.83
N SER A 155 11.19 25.85 -34.21
CA SER A 155 12.24 25.36 -33.31
C SER A 155 11.85 24.18 -32.44
N VAL A 156 12.81 23.55 -31.74
CA VAL A 156 12.55 22.44 -30.81
C VAL A 156 11.71 22.88 -29.60
N PHE A 157 11.93 24.12 -29.15
CA PHE A 157 11.10 24.68 -28.07
C PHE A 157 9.63 24.83 -28.48
N GLY A 158 9.35 25.35 -29.68
CA GLY A 158 8.04 25.44 -30.25
C GLY A 158 7.37 24.07 -30.44
N TYR A 159 8.14 23.06 -30.90
CA TYR A 159 7.66 21.69 -31.00
C TYR A 159 7.27 21.11 -29.64
N SER A 160 8.04 21.39 -28.57
CA SER A 160 7.72 20.95 -27.22
C SER A 160 6.42 21.59 -26.72
N LEU A 161 6.22 22.89 -26.97
CA LEU A 161 4.98 23.60 -26.63
C LEU A 161 3.77 23.03 -27.40
N LEU A 162 3.94 22.77 -28.71
CA LEU A 162 2.93 22.16 -29.56
C LEU A 162 2.55 20.74 -29.03
N THR A 163 3.52 19.97 -28.63
CA THR A 163 3.31 18.62 -28.06
C THR A 163 2.42 18.69 -26.81
N ILE A 164 2.70 19.64 -25.90
CA ILE A 164 1.89 19.86 -24.70
C ILE A 164 0.47 20.28 -25.10
N LEU A 165 0.31 21.16 -26.07
CA LEU A 165 -1.00 21.63 -26.54
C LEU A 165 -1.83 20.49 -27.16
N VAL A 166 -1.20 19.63 -27.98
CA VAL A 166 -1.86 18.46 -28.58
C VAL A 166 -2.28 17.46 -27.49
N LEU A 167 -1.40 17.23 -26.49
CA LEU A 167 -1.72 16.37 -25.36
C LEU A 167 -2.91 16.89 -24.55
N LEU A 168 -2.91 18.18 -24.20
CA LEU A 168 -4.02 18.83 -23.47
C LEU A 168 -5.32 18.76 -24.28
N SER A 169 -5.27 19.00 -25.59
CA SER A 169 -6.43 18.89 -26.49
C SER A 169 -7.02 17.49 -26.49
N SER A 170 -6.16 16.46 -26.52
CA SER A 170 -6.57 15.06 -26.44
C SER A 170 -7.30 14.76 -25.12
N VAL A 171 -6.73 15.16 -23.98
CA VAL A 171 -7.34 15.00 -22.65
C VAL A 171 -8.71 15.66 -22.58
N ILE A 172 -8.84 16.91 -23.06
CA ILE A 172 -10.13 17.65 -23.11
C ILE A 172 -11.17 16.92 -23.97
N LEU A 173 -10.75 16.30 -25.08
CA LEU A 173 -11.65 15.54 -25.95
C LEU A 173 -12.14 14.24 -25.31
N ILE A 174 -11.31 13.57 -24.55
CA ILE A 174 -11.62 12.29 -23.87
C ILE A 174 -12.51 12.50 -22.65
N MET A 175 -12.33 13.60 -21.90
CA MET A 175 -13.02 13.86 -20.64
C MET A 175 -14.54 13.97 -20.78
N LYS A 176 -15.29 13.50 -19.78
CA LYS A 176 -16.75 13.67 -19.67
C LYS A 176 -17.10 15.15 -19.48
N LYS A 177 -18.29 15.56 -19.92
CA LYS A 177 -18.80 16.95 -19.84
C LYS A 177 -18.67 17.56 -18.43
N ARG A 178 -18.97 16.77 -17.39
CA ARG A 178 -18.88 17.20 -15.99
C ARG A 178 -17.47 17.61 -15.54
N HIS A 179 -16.43 16.89 -15.99
CA HIS A 179 -15.04 17.22 -15.62
C HIS A 179 -14.48 18.38 -16.43
N ARG A 180 -14.99 18.58 -17.65
CA ARG A 180 -14.62 19.73 -18.49
C ARG A 180 -15.09 21.06 -17.92
N ASP A 181 -16.25 21.08 -17.26
CA ASP A 181 -16.76 22.29 -16.63
C ASP A 181 -15.90 22.71 -15.43
N ILE A 182 -15.30 21.73 -14.73
CA ILE A 182 -14.29 21.96 -13.65
C ILE A 182 -13.00 22.54 -14.23
N THR A 183 -12.48 21.98 -15.35
CA THR A 183 -11.27 22.51 -15.99
C THR A 183 -11.48 23.88 -16.59
N LYS A 184 -12.67 24.18 -17.13
CA LYS A 184 -13.06 25.52 -17.60
C LYS A 184 -13.06 26.52 -16.45
N SER A 185 -13.67 26.16 -15.31
CA SER A 185 -13.68 26.99 -14.11
C SER A 185 -12.27 27.24 -13.55
N ALA A 186 -11.39 26.25 -13.57
CA ALA A 186 -10.00 26.39 -13.16
C ALA A 186 -9.17 27.28 -14.12
N PHE A 187 -9.44 27.19 -15.43
CA PHE A 187 -8.81 28.04 -16.44
C PHE A 187 -9.29 29.49 -16.34
N ASP A 188 -10.59 29.70 -16.16
CA ASP A 188 -11.18 31.04 -15.97
C ASP A 188 -10.68 31.69 -14.67
N MET A 189 -10.46 30.88 -13.60
CA MET A 189 -9.86 31.34 -12.35
C MET A 189 -8.36 31.69 -12.50
N ALA A 190 -7.62 30.94 -13.29
CA ALA A 190 -6.22 31.24 -13.58
C ALA A 190 -6.10 32.51 -14.43
N GLN A 191 -6.99 32.70 -15.40
CA GLN A 191 -7.02 33.89 -16.25
C GLN A 191 -7.43 35.15 -15.46
N SER A 192 -8.38 35.03 -14.52
CA SER A 192 -8.77 36.13 -13.62
C SER A 192 -7.63 36.50 -12.66
N LYS A 193 -6.90 35.53 -12.10
CA LYS A 193 -5.71 35.78 -11.28
C LYS A 193 -4.56 36.44 -12.05
N THR A 194 -4.40 36.11 -13.34
CA THR A 194 -3.37 36.75 -14.16
C THR A 194 -3.75 38.19 -14.52
N LYS A 195 -5.04 38.44 -14.84
CA LYS A 195 -5.57 39.78 -15.05
C LYS A 195 -5.46 40.65 -13.80
N SER A 196 -5.81 40.12 -12.61
CA SER A 196 -5.71 40.87 -11.36
C SER A 196 -4.24 41.16 -10.95
N LYS A 197 -3.29 40.26 -11.29
CA LYS A 197 -1.87 40.56 -11.10
C LYS A 197 -1.34 41.63 -12.06
N MET A 198 -1.82 41.67 -13.32
CA MET A 198 -1.44 42.73 -14.27
C MET A 198 -2.00 44.08 -13.84
N THR A 199 -3.28 44.18 -13.46
CA THR A 199 -3.86 45.42 -12.95
C THR A 199 -3.21 45.91 -11.68
N ASN A 200 -2.86 45.02 -10.74
CA ASN A 200 -2.09 45.39 -9.54
C ASN A 200 -0.65 45.85 -9.85
N LEU A 201 -0.03 45.32 -10.90
CA LEU A 201 1.29 45.77 -11.33
C LEU A 201 1.21 47.13 -12.05
N GLU A 202 0.17 47.39 -12.80
CA GLU A 202 -0.12 48.70 -13.42
C GLU A 202 -0.43 49.76 -12.36
N GLN A 203 -1.28 49.45 -11.36
CA GLN A 203 -1.56 50.35 -10.25
C GLN A 203 -0.32 50.68 -9.43
N LYS A 204 0.53 49.66 -9.12
CA LYS A 204 1.81 49.91 -8.45
C LYS A 204 2.81 50.71 -9.27
N ARG A 205 2.74 50.65 -10.62
CA ARG A 205 3.55 51.52 -11.49
C ARG A 205 3.05 52.93 -11.50
N GLU A 206 1.73 53.14 -11.53
CA GLU A 206 1.11 54.47 -11.42
C GLU A 206 1.31 55.11 -10.05
N GLU A 207 1.20 54.35 -8.95
CA GLU A 207 1.51 54.84 -7.60
C GLU A 207 2.99 55.23 -7.44
N LYS A 208 3.93 54.43 -7.99
CA LYS A 208 5.34 54.81 -8.01
C LYS A 208 5.65 56.00 -8.91
N ALA A 209 4.91 56.18 -9.99
CA ALA A 209 5.04 57.37 -10.83
C ALA A 209 4.50 58.63 -10.14
N LYS A 210 3.34 58.54 -9.48
CA LYS A 210 2.78 59.62 -8.65
C LYS A 210 3.66 59.96 -7.45
N ALA A 211 4.20 58.94 -6.76
CA ALA A 211 5.13 59.18 -5.65
C ALA A 211 6.42 59.88 -6.09
N LYS A 212 6.96 59.54 -7.27
CA LYS A 212 8.15 60.25 -7.85
C LYS A 212 7.83 61.66 -8.27
N GLN A 213 6.61 61.95 -8.70
CA GLN A 213 6.18 63.32 -9.01
C GLN A 213 6.01 64.13 -7.72
N LEU A 214 5.39 63.57 -6.68
CA LEU A 214 5.27 64.24 -5.37
C LEU A 214 6.64 64.51 -4.70
N GLU A 215 7.59 63.58 -4.86
CA GLU A 215 8.95 63.75 -4.32
C GLU A 215 9.72 64.85 -5.09
N LYS A 216 9.47 65.00 -6.39
CA LYS A 216 10.04 66.13 -7.17
C LYS A 216 9.44 67.46 -6.79
N GLU A 217 8.09 67.51 -6.52
CA GLU A 217 7.44 68.73 -6.06
C GLU A 217 7.84 69.13 -4.61
N LYS A 218 8.07 68.15 -3.74
CA LYS A 218 8.58 68.41 -2.37
C LYS A 218 10.05 68.92 -2.37
N ARG A 219 10.88 68.45 -3.27
CA ARG A 219 12.29 68.94 -3.41
C ARG A 219 12.36 70.36 -3.99
N GLN A 220 11.30 70.90 -4.58
CA GLN A 220 11.27 72.28 -5.04
C GLN A 220 10.76 73.29 -4.02
N LYS A 221 10.26 72.84 -2.84
CA LYS A 221 9.68 73.70 -1.81
C LYS A 221 10.44 73.78 -0.50
N GLU A 222 11.59 73.12 -0.36
CA GLU A 222 12.41 73.20 0.85
C GLU A 222 13.74 73.88 0.60
N GLN A 223 13.77 75.20 0.87
CA GLN A 223 14.92 75.91 1.44
C GLN A 223 14.54 76.49 2.79
N PRO A 224 15.46 76.59 3.75
CA PRO A 224 15.18 76.45 5.19
C PRO A 224 14.89 77.77 5.89
N LYS A 225 14.09 77.73 6.94
CA LYS A 225 14.20 78.68 8.06
C LYS A 225 13.93 77.98 9.37
N ASP A 226 14.78 78.36 10.27
CA ASP A 226 15.05 77.98 11.62
C ASP A 226 13.90 78.04 12.64
N VAL A 227 14.09 77.24 13.71
CA VAL A 227 13.93 77.52 15.15
C VAL A 227 12.64 77.13 15.85
N SER A 228 12.84 76.19 16.78
CA SER A 228 12.43 76.11 18.20
C SER A 228 10.96 75.91 18.60
N HIS A 229 10.86 75.00 19.49
CA HIS A 229 10.15 74.84 20.78
C HIS A 229 9.19 73.62 20.87
N LEU A 230 9.60 72.76 21.76
CA LEU A 230 9.00 72.04 22.87
C LEU A 230 7.48 72.22 23.09
N GLU A 231 6.80 71.15 23.32
CA GLU A 231 6.01 70.77 24.50
C GLU A 231 5.10 69.59 24.19
N GLU A 232 5.30 68.58 24.93
CA GLU A 232 4.47 67.77 25.82
C GLU A 232 2.94 67.94 25.70
N VAL A 233 2.24 66.81 25.74
CA VAL A 233 1.35 66.38 26.82
C VAL A 233 0.38 65.24 26.31
N GLU A 234 0.22 64.33 27.22
CA GLU A 234 -0.56 63.13 27.33
C GLU A 234 -2.11 63.29 27.24
N PRO A 235 -2.81 62.24 27.67
CA PRO A 235 -3.76 61.41 26.96
C PRO A 235 -5.21 61.63 27.43
N VAL A 236 -6.22 61.14 26.76
CA VAL A 236 -7.57 60.96 27.32
C VAL A 236 -8.40 59.98 26.49
N GLN A 237 -8.74 58.93 27.11
CA GLN A 237 -9.99 58.40 27.71
C GLN A 237 -10.94 57.63 26.80
N GLU A 238 -11.23 56.45 27.34
CA GLU A 238 -12.38 55.59 27.24
C GLU A 238 -13.74 56.23 26.95
N ILE A 239 -14.56 55.54 26.15
CA ILE A 239 -15.98 55.41 26.42
C ILE A 239 -16.47 54.00 26.23
N SER A 240 -16.93 53.44 27.32
CA SER A 240 -17.66 52.20 27.55
C SER A 240 -19.14 52.34 27.05
N LYS A 241 -19.70 51.25 26.58
CA LYS A 241 -21.01 50.65 26.99
C LYS A 241 -21.35 49.44 26.17
N ASN A 242 -21.32 48.30 26.84
CA ASN A 242 -22.47 47.48 27.27
C ASN A 242 -23.50 47.14 26.21
N ASP A 243 -23.51 45.83 25.83
CA ASP A 243 -24.69 45.03 26.11
C ASP A 243 -24.32 43.56 26.30
N GLN A 244 -24.62 43.08 27.50
CA GLN A 244 -24.52 41.69 27.95
C GLN A 244 -25.70 40.91 27.43
N LEU A 245 -25.42 39.73 26.89
CA LEU A 245 -26.28 38.56 27.09
C LEU A 245 -25.34 37.33 27.08
N GLN A 246 -24.85 37.00 28.27
CA GLN A 246 -24.18 35.73 28.55
C GLN A 246 -25.24 34.68 28.86
N THR A 247 -25.40 33.71 27.98
CA THR A 247 -25.83 32.39 28.42
C THR A 247 -24.59 31.52 28.48
N ASN A 248 -24.11 31.29 29.71
CA ASN A 248 -23.09 30.32 30.01
C ASN A 248 -23.69 28.92 29.93
N GLU A 249 -23.68 28.31 28.71
CA GLU A 249 -23.82 26.85 28.58
C GLU A 249 -22.41 26.27 28.72
N GLU A 250 -22.12 25.62 29.84
CA GLU A 250 -20.90 24.83 30.04
C GLU A 250 -20.87 23.69 29.05
N ILE A 251 -19.84 23.62 28.24
CA ILE A 251 -19.62 22.49 27.32
C ILE A 251 -19.23 21.28 28.14
N PRO A 252 -19.91 20.14 28.05
CA PRO A 252 -19.60 18.95 28.82
C PRO A 252 -18.23 18.39 28.42
N ILE A 253 -17.36 18.22 29.41
CA ILE A 253 -16.04 17.58 29.28
C ILE A 253 -16.15 16.18 29.84
N PHE A 254 -15.84 15.17 29.03
CA PHE A 254 -15.74 13.79 29.47
C PHE A 254 -14.26 13.40 29.61
N GLU A 255 -13.89 13.14 30.86
CA GLU A 255 -12.65 12.41 31.20
C GLU A 255 -12.93 10.93 31.17
N SER A 256 -11.92 10.12 30.84
CA SER A 256 -11.99 8.66 30.96
C SER A 256 -12.40 8.29 32.40
N GLN A 257 -13.56 7.68 32.54
CA GLN A 257 -14.03 7.22 33.85
C GLN A 257 -13.26 6.00 34.29
N GLU A 258 -12.38 6.14 35.25
CA GLU A 258 -12.08 5.08 36.21
C GLU A 258 -13.34 4.82 37.06
N LYS A 259 -13.78 3.56 37.10
CA LYS A 259 -14.84 2.98 37.92
C LYS A 259 -16.24 2.93 37.31
N LEU A 260 -16.49 1.82 36.65
CA LEU A 260 -17.77 1.12 36.71
C LEU A 260 -17.58 -0.38 36.40
N ALA A 261 -16.85 -1.08 37.23
CA ALA A 261 -16.86 -2.53 37.31
C ALA A 261 -17.68 -2.97 38.50
N ALA A 262 -18.94 -3.26 38.29
CA ALA A 262 -19.70 -4.26 39.08
C ALA A 262 -21.17 -4.30 38.60
N LYS A 263 -21.54 -5.37 37.96
CA LYS A 263 -22.84 -6.04 37.89
C LYS A 263 -23.23 -6.44 36.47
N ARG A 264 -22.95 -7.68 36.17
CA ARG A 264 -23.90 -8.60 35.50
C ARG A 264 -23.27 -9.98 35.42
N ALA A 265 -23.65 -10.81 36.36
CA ALA A 265 -23.47 -12.26 36.30
C ALA A 265 -24.83 -12.90 36.00
N GLN A 266 -24.75 -14.04 35.32
CA GLN A 266 -25.74 -15.15 35.29
C GLN A 266 -26.86 -15.11 34.26
N GLN A 267 -26.77 -15.99 33.28
CA GLN A 267 -27.76 -17.05 33.03
C GLN A 267 -27.25 -18.11 32.03
N PRO A 268 -27.80 -19.35 32.02
CA PRO A 268 -27.04 -20.58 31.75
C PRO A 268 -27.27 -21.23 30.38
N LYS A 269 -26.34 -22.15 30.05
CA LYS A 269 -26.29 -22.96 28.82
C LYS A 269 -27.28 -24.12 28.84
N GLN A 270 -27.87 -24.40 27.68
CA GLN A 270 -28.55 -25.69 27.42
C GLN A 270 -27.73 -26.52 26.42
N THR A 271 -27.60 -27.79 26.77
CA THR A 271 -26.87 -28.87 26.10
C THR A 271 -27.76 -29.58 25.09
N VAL A 272 -27.23 -29.94 23.91
CA VAL A 272 -27.84 -30.99 23.06
C VAL A 272 -26.73 -31.94 22.60
N GLN A 273 -26.92 -33.20 23.00
CA GLN A 273 -26.12 -34.38 22.61
C GLN A 273 -26.54 -34.90 21.23
N LYS A 274 -25.61 -35.45 20.46
CA LYS A 274 -25.82 -36.53 19.48
C LYS A 274 -24.58 -37.40 19.28
N GLU A 275 -24.85 -38.67 19.06
CA GLU A 275 -24.08 -39.89 19.20
C GLU A 275 -23.00 -40.17 18.15
N HIS A 276 -22.15 -41.11 18.53
CA HIS A 276 -20.91 -41.62 17.92
C HIS A 276 -21.11 -42.58 16.73
N ASP A 277 -20.08 -42.60 15.89
CA ASP A 277 -19.60 -43.82 15.25
C ASP A 277 -18.07 -43.85 15.19
N ASN A 278 -17.48 -44.97 15.66
CA ASN A 278 -16.06 -45.18 15.84
C ASN A 278 -15.39 -45.69 14.52
N HIS A 279 -14.36 -45.02 14.05
CA HIS A 279 -13.30 -45.61 13.27
C HIS A 279 -11.98 -44.97 13.67
N GLU A 280 -11.04 -45.76 14.17
CA GLU A 280 -9.67 -45.39 14.45
C GLU A 280 -8.91 -45.17 13.13
N PRO A 281 -8.32 -44.01 12.90
CA PRO A 281 -7.31 -43.83 11.87
C PRO A 281 -5.92 -43.73 12.50
N GLU A 282 -4.94 -44.40 11.94
CA GLU A 282 -3.53 -44.12 12.18
C GLU A 282 -3.25 -42.66 11.85
N MET A 283 -2.95 -41.87 12.89
CA MET A 283 -2.62 -40.45 12.74
C MET A 283 -1.16 -40.31 12.34
N ASN A 284 -0.92 -39.65 11.22
CA ASN A 284 0.38 -39.09 10.90
C ASN A 284 0.74 -38.01 11.94
N GLU A 285 1.84 -38.17 12.64
CA GLU A 285 2.35 -37.23 13.63
C GLU A 285 2.46 -35.82 13.04
N SER A 286 1.97 -34.81 13.77
CA SER A 286 2.16 -33.41 13.38
C SER A 286 3.63 -33.04 13.58
N THR A 287 4.14 -32.13 12.74
CA THR A 287 5.53 -31.67 12.82
C THR A 287 5.81 -30.93 14.13
N ILE A 288 4.74 -30.43 14.80
CA ILE A 288 4.84 -29.59 15.99
C ILE A 288 3.95 -30.20 17.07
N ASP A 289 4.54 -31.14 17.81
CA ASP A 289 3.92 -31.75 18.99
C ASP A 289 4.68 -31.31 20.24
N GLU A 290 4.04 -30.54 21.09
CA GLU A 290 4.57 -30.15 22.37
C GLU A 290 3.56 -30.47 23.49
N THR A 291 3.96 -31.37 24.40
CA THR A 291 3.14 -31.70 25.56
C THR A 291 3.08 -30.55 26.55
N GLU A 292 1.94 -30.40 27.25
CA GLU A 292 1.75 -29.37 28.23
C GLU A 292 2.77 -29.47 29.39
N ASN A 293 3.55 -28.40 29.60
CA ASN A 293 4.35 -28.26 30.79
C ASN A 293 3.47 -27.73 31.93
N LEU A 294 3.06 -28.63 32.83
CA LEU A 294 2.20 -28.32 33.98
C LEU A 294 2.86 -27.36 34.99
N ASN A 295 4.19 -27.32 35.02
CA ASN A 295 4.95 -26.45 35.95
C ASN A 295 5.20 -25.06 35.38
N TYR A 296 4.94 -24.81 34.09
CA TYR A 296 5.17 -23.53 33.45
C TYR A 296 4.23 -22.44 34.00
N LYS A 297 4.85 -21.34 34.48
CA LYS A 297 4.12 -20.19 35.02
C LYS A 297 4.24 -19.00 34.07
N LEU A 298 3.09 -18.42 33.75
CA LEU A 298 3.06 -17.17 32.97
C LEU A 298 3.76 -16.04 33.72
N PRO A 299 4.42 -15.11 33.02
CA PRO A 299 5.03 -13.92 33.62
C PRO A 299 3.96 -13.11 34.39
N PRO A 300 4.23 -12.77 35.66
CA PRO A 300 3.29 -11.95 36.42
C PRO A 300 3.31 -10.50 35.91
N ILE A 301 2.17 -9.85 35.93
CA ILE A 301 2.03 -8.46 35.41
C ILE A 301 2.90 -7.43 36.18
N THR A 302 3.36 -7.83 37.38
CA THR A 302 4.26 -7.01 38.21
C THR A 302 5.65 -6.84 37.62
N ILE A 303 6.05 -7.63 36.62
CA ILE A 303 7.32 -7.47 35.87
C ILE A 303 7.29 -6.16 35.07
N LEU A 304 6.14 -5.72 34.63
CA LEU A 304 5.97 -4.47 33.89
C LEU A 304 5.93 -3.26 34.82
N ASN A 305 6.50 -2.15 34.36
CA ASN A 305 6.58 -0.89 35.09
C ASN A 305 5.23 -0.24 35.29
N ASP A 306 5.04 0.42 36.42
CA ASP A 306 3.86 1.21 36.68
C ASP A 306 3.82 2.49 35.79
N PRO A 307 2.62 2.95 35.41
CA PRO A 307 2.49 4.16 34.62
C PRO A 307 3.08 5.36 35.36
N PRO A 308 3.83 6.23 34.68
CA PRO A 308 4.33 7.45 35.27
C PRO A 308 3.16 8.36 35.64
N LYS A 309 3.31 9.14 36.74
CA LYS A 309 2.27 10.10 37.12
C LYS A 309 2.00 11.06 35.97
N SER A 310 0.82 10.97 35.35
CA SER A 310 0.44 11.83 34.25
C SER A 310 0.20 13.27 34.74
N GLN A 311 0.72 14.25 34.02
CA GLN A 311 0.32 15.65 34.20
C GLN A 311 -1.05 15.82 33.54
N SER A 312 -2.09 16.03 34.31
CA SER A 312 -3.44 16.24 33.81
C SER A 312 -3.51 17.52 32.96
N VAL A 313 -4.06 17.39 31.75
CA VAL A 313 -4.33 18.54 30.90
C VAL A 313 -5.33 19.47 31.60
N SER A 314 -5.03 20.75 31.71
CA SER A 314 -5.93 21.72 32.39
C SER A 314 -7.27 21.83 31.63
N LYS A 315 -8.37 21.51 32.30
CA LYS A 315 -9.73 21.65 31.74
C LYS A 315 -9.99 23.07 31.21
N LYS A 316 -9.46 24.07 31.87
CA LYS A 316 -9.60 25.49 31.49
C LYS A 316 -8.93 25.76 30.13
N THR A 317 -7.70 25.33 29.95
CA THR A 317 -6.96 25.50 28.69
C THR A 317 -7.67 24.79 27.52
N VAL A 318 -8.25 23.61 27.79
CA VAL A 318 -9.00 22.85 26.77
C VAL A 318 -10.27 23.58 26.33
N GLN A 319 -11.02 24.16 27.29
CA GLN A 319 -12.20 24.97 26.96
C GLN A 319 -11.85 26.26 26.22
N GLU A 320 -10.77 26.95 26.60
CA GLU A 320 -10.28 28.13 25.91
C GLU A 320 -9.91 27.82 24.46
N LYS A 321 -9.22 26.69 24.20
CA LYS A 321 -8.92 26.23 22.85
C LYS A 321 -10.20 25.89 22.06
N GLY A 322 -11.24 25.33 22.69
CA GLY A 322 -12.54 25.09 22.07
C GLY A 322 -13.24 26.39 21.64
N LYS A 323 -13.25 27.43 22.51
CA LYS A 323 -13.79 28.75 22.15
C LYS A 323 -12.99 29.42 21.03
N LEU A 324 -11.66 29.28 21.04
CA LEU A 324 -10.79 29.81 20.00
C LEU A 324 -11.04 29.09 18.65
N LEU A 325 -11.29 27.78 18.68
CA LEU A 325 -11.64 26.99 17.49
C LEU A 325 -12.96 27.48 16.86
N GLU A 326 -14.01 27.70 17.67
CA GLU A 326 -15.27 28.26 17.19
C GLU A 326 -15.11 29.66 16.57
N ALA A 327 -14.37 30.52 17.24
CA ALA A 327 -14.06 31.86 16.72
C ALA A 327 -13.28 31.79 15.40
N THR A 328 -12.30 30.89 15.32
CA THR A 328 -11.53 30.66 14.09
C THR A 328 -12.44 30.22 12.93
N LEU A 329 -13.32 29.23 13.17
CA LEU A 329 -14.26 28.76 12.14
C LEU A 329 -15.21 29.89 11.68
N ARG A 330 -15.71 30.67 12.61
CA ARG A 330 -16.58 31.83 12.30
C ARG A 330 -15.86 32.90 11.48
N ASN A 331 -14.60 33.21 11.78
CA ASN A 331 -13.78 34.15 10.99
C ASN A 331 -13.59 33.70 9.53
N PHE A 332 -13.61 32.38 9.28
CA PHE A 332 -13.59 31.81 7.93
C PHE A 332 -15.00 31.58 7.33
N ASN A 333 -16.04 32.23 7.88
CA ASN A 333 -17.44 32.11 7.47
C ASN A 333 -17.94 30.64 7.51
N VAL A 334 -17.55 29.91 8.56
CA VAL A 334 -18.05 28.57 8.88
C VAL A 334 -18.78 28.64 10.21
N ASP A 335 -20.12 28.64 10.17
CA ASP A 335 -20.92 28.54 11.37
C ASP A 335 -20.91 27.09 11.88
N ALA A 336 -20.31 26.89 13.04
CA ALA A 336 -20.21 25.60 13.68
C ALA A 336 -20.03 25.78 15.20
N LYS A 337 -20.56 24.84 15.98
CA LYS A 337 -20.45 24.85 17.46
C LYS A 337 -19.69 23.61 17.93
N VAL A 338 -18.87 23.75 18.96
CA VAL A 338 -18.26 22.64 19.68
C VAL A 338 -19.29 22.05 20.64
N THR A 339 -19.74 20.85 20.38
CA THR A 339 -20.77 20.17 21.17
C THR A 339 -20.20 19.30 22.26
N GLN A 340 -19.02 18.71 22.04
CA GLN A 340 -18.36 17.83 22.99
C GLN A 340 -16.83 17.94 22.86
N ILE A 341 -16.13 17.78 23.96
CA ILE A 341 -14.66 17.74 24.01
C ILE A 341 -14.25 16.43 24.68
N ARG A 342 -13.38 15.65 24.01
CA ARG A 342 -12.78 14.42 24.53
C ARG A 342 -11.30 14.60 24.70
N ILE A 343 -10.80 14.41 25.91
CA ILE A 343 -9.37 14.53 26.24
C ILE A 343 -8.79 13.11 26.22
N GLY A 344 -7.97 12.82 25.20
CA GLY A 344 -7.23 11.57 25.09
C GLY A 344 -5.76 11.72 25.54
N PRO A 345 -5.00 10.62 25.49
CA PRO A 345 -3.60 10.61 25.94
C PRO A 345 -2.69 11.48 25.08
N ALA A 346 -2.85 11.50 23.78
CA ALA A 346 -2.00 12.25 22.84
C ALA A 346 -2.68 13.48 22.25
N VAL A 347 -4.00 13.43 22.06
CA VAL A 347 -4.78 14.49 21.41
C VAL A 347 -6.07 14.76 22.16
N THR A 348 -6.56 16.00 22.04
CA THR A 348 -7.91 16.38 22.43
C THR A 348 -8.78 16.49 21.20
N GLN A 349 -9.87 15.74 21.14
CA GLN A 349 -10.85 15.80 20.05
C GLN A 349 -11.97 16.78 20.40
N TYR A 350 -12.17 17.74 19.52
CA TYR A 350 -13.29 18.68 19.56
C TYR A 350 -14.35 18.19 18.56
N GLU A 351 -15.53 17.79 19.06
CA GLU A 351 -16.66 17.44 18.23
C GLU A 351 -17.39 18.71 17.80
N VAL A 352 -17.31 19.04 16.54
CA VAL A 352 -17.86 20.26 15.95
C VAL A 352 -19.07 19.94 15.13
N GLN A 353 -20.22 20.52 15.47
CA GLN A 353 -21.45 20.40 14.71
C GLN A 353 -21.60 21.62 13.77
N PRO A 354 -21.50 21.43 12.45
CA PRO A 354 -21.72 22.50 11.49
C PRO A 354 -23.20 22.87 11.42
N ALA A 355 -23.48 24.15 11.22
CA ALA A 355 -24.85 24.65 10.96
C ALA A 355 -25.41 24.09 9.64
N GLN A 356 -26.74 24.11 9.49
CA GLN A 356 -27.39 23.66 8.27
C GLN A 356 -26.87 24.42 7.05
N GLY A 357 -26.56 23.67 5.96
CA GLY A 357 -26.02 24.24 4.73
C GLY A 357 -24.50 24.41 4.68
N VAL A 358 -23.77 24.20 5.78
CA VAL A 358 -22.31 24.22 5.79
C VAL A 358 -21.78 22.89 5.22
N LYS A 359 -20.97 22.98 4.15
CA LYS A 359 -20.34 21.82 3.54
C LYS A 359 -19.16 21.33 4.39
N VAL A 360 -19.13 20.05 4.74
CA VAL A 360 -18.08 19.41 5.53
C VAL A 360 -16.67 19.67 4.96
N ASN A 361 -16.52 19.61 3.64
CA ASN A 361 -15.24 19.90 2.98
C ASN A 361 -14.71 21.33 3.22
N LYS A 362 -15.58 22.28 3.60
CA LYS A 362 -15.13 23.63 3.94
C LYS A 362 -14.33 23.63 5.24
N ILE A 363 -14.73 22.80 6.22
CA ILE A 363 -14.01 22.62 7.48
C ILE A 363 -12.70 21.86 7.21
N VAL A 364 -12.74 20.77 6.46
CA VAL A 364 -11.54 19.94 6.15
C VAL A 364 -10.45 20.76 5.47
N ASN A 365 -10.83 21.66 4.54
CA ASN A 365 -9.86 22.52 3.84
C ASN A 365 -9.22 23.59 4.70
N LEU A 366 -9.78 23.90 5.87
CA LEU A 366 -9.25 24.88 6.82
C LEU A 366 -8.28 24.26 7.83
N SER A 367 -7.89 22.99 7.66
CA SER A 367 -7.03 22.28 8.63
C SER A 367 -5.74 23.05 8.96
N ASN A 368 -5.07 23.64 7.96
CA ASN A 368 -3.84 24.41 8.18
C ASN A 368 -4.08 25.76 8.84
N ASP A 369 -5.20 26.43 8.51
CA ASP A 369 -5.57 27.70 9.11
C ASP A 369 -5.97 27.53 10.57
N ILE A 370 -6.68 26.43 10.88
CA ILE A 370 -7.03 26.06 12.26
C ILE A 370 -5.77 25.71 13.05
N ALA A 371 -4.85 24.91 12.46
CA ALA A 371 -3.58 24.57 13.12
C ALA A 371 -2.76 25.82 13.46
N LEU A 372 -2.69 26.78 12.54
CA LEU A 372 -1.99 28.05 12.75
C LEU A 372 -2.61 28.84 13.92
N ASN A 373 -3.94 29.00 13.95
CA ASN A 373 -4.63 29.78 14.98
C ASN A 373 -4.58 29.11 16.36
N LEU A 374 -4.54 27.78 16.42
CA LEU A 374 -4.42 27.02 17.67
C LEU A 374 -2.97 26.82 18.10
N ALA A 375 -1.98 27.35 17.34
CA ALA A 375 -0.54 27.12 17.53
C ALA A 375 -0.19 25.62 17.63
N ALA A 376 -0.92 24.77 16.90
CA ALA A 376 -0.73 23.32 16.86
C ALA A 376 0.18 22.93 15.70
N LYS A 377 1.07 21.95 15.91
CA LYS A 377 1.99 21.48 14.87
C LYS A 377 1.25 20.91 13.66
N ASP A 378 0.30 20.02 13.91
CA ASP A 378 -0.57 19.41 12.92
C ASP A 378 -1.91 19.08 13.56
N ILE A 379 -3.00 19.17 12.80
CA ILE A 379 -4.32 18.73 13.23
C ILE A 379 -4.87 17.70 12.25
N ARG A 380 -5.56 16.70 12.76
CA ARG A 380 -6.30 15.76 11.96
C ARG A 380 -7.79 16.06 12.06
N ILE A 381 -8.50 16.03 10.92
CA ILE A 381 -9.94 16.27 10.88
C ILE A 381 -10.62 14.98 10.41
N GLU A 382 -11.44 14.41 11.28
CA GLU A 382 -12.30 13.27 10.98
C GLU A 382 -13.71 13.75 10.60
N ALA A 383 -14.08 13.58 9.36
CA ALA A 383 -15.31 14.19 8.83
C ALA A 383 -16.09 13.26 7.91
N PRO A 384 -17.28 12.79 8.32
CA PRO A 384 -17.89 12.89 9.65
C PRO A 384 -17.35 11.87 10.66
N ILE A 385 -17.57 12.10 11.95
CA ILE A 385 -17.35 11.08 12.99
C ILE A 385 -18.33 9.93 12.74
N PRO A 386 -17.90 8.65 12.80
CA PRO A 386 -18.79 7.51 12.63
C PRO A 386 -19.98 7.55 13.61
N GLY A 387 -21.19 7.41 13.06
CA GLY A 387 -22.42 7.42 13.86
C GLY A 387 -22.87 8.76 14.42
N LYS A 388 -22.18 9.88 14.08
CA LYS A 388 -22.53 11.23 14.56
C LYS A 388 -22.65 12.25 13.41
N SER A 389 -23.55 13.21 13.58
CA SER A 389 -23.69 14.36 12.68
C SER A 389 -22.70 15.51 13.04
N ALA A 390 -21.47 15.14 13.34
CA ALA A 390 -20.42 16.05 13.77
C ALA A 390 -19.08 15.76 13.06
N VAL A 391 -18.18 16.74 13.09
CA VAL A 391 -16.81 16.66 12.58
C VAL A 391 -15.89 16.66 13.79
N GLY A 392 -14.98 15.68 13.89
CA GLY A 392 -13.95 15.60 14.91
C GLY A 392 -12.71 16.39 14.48
N ILE A 393 -12.29 17.35 15.27
CA ILE A 393 -11.03 18.08 15.09
C ILE A 393 -10.10 17.67 16.22
N GLU A 394 -9.05 16.94 15.86
CA GLU A 394 -8.07 16.39 16.79
C GLU A 394 -6.88 17.33 16.89
N VAL A 395 -6.71 17.93 18.07
CA VAL A 395 -5.65 18.88 18.39
C VAL A 395 -4.65 18.23 19.32
N PRO A 396 -3.35 18.25 19.03
CA PRO A 396 -2.32 17.70 19.90
C PRO A 396 -2.34 18.32 21.30
N ASN A 397 -2.17 17.47 22.31
CA ASN A 397 -1.98 17.93 23.69
C ASN A 397 -0.58 18.56 23.82
N GLU A 398 -0.42 19.50 24.71
CA GLU A 398 0.89 20.11 25.03
C GLU A 398 1.84 19.08 25.65
N HIS A 399 1.27 18.21 26.49
CA HIS A 399 1.97 17.10 27.10
C HIS A 399 1.24 15.80 26.68
N ILE A 400 1.97 14.90 26.03
CA ILE A 400 1.47 13.57 25.67
C ILE A 400 1.60 12.69 26.90
N SER A 401 0.50 12.10 27.35
CA SER A 401 0.49 11.10 28.42
C SER A 401 1.01 9.77 27.86
N MET A 402 1.99 9.19 28.52
CA MET A 402 2.50 7.87 28.17
C MET A 402 1.47 6.82 28.56
N VAL A 403 1.11 5.95 27.64
CA VAL A 403 0.25 4.76 27.87
C VAL A 403 1.19 3.57 28.03
N THR A 404 1.18 2.89 29.19
CA THR A 404 2.03 1.72 29.42
C THR A 404 1.32 0.42 29.05
N LEU A 405 2.09 -0.62 28.65
CA LEU A 405 1.52 -1.94 28.34
C LEU A 405 0.79 -2.53 29.57
N LYS A 406 1.38 -2.37 30.76
CA LYS A 406 0.78 -2.80 32.03
C LYS A 406 -0.63 -2.26 32.25
N GLU A 407 -0.80 -0.96 32.00
CA GLU A 407 -2.08 -0.26 32.17
C GLU A 407 -3.15 -0.81 31.22
N VAL A 408 -2.79 -1.04 29.94
CA VAL A 408 -3.72 -1.58 28.94
C VAL A 408 -4.12 -3.03 29.27
N LEU A 409 -3.16 -3.87 29.66
CA LEU A 409 -3.41 -5.26 30.05
C LEU A 409 -4.27 -5.40 31.32
N ASN A 410 -4.06 -4.51 32.31
CA ASN A 410 -4.85 -4.54 33.54
C ASN A 410 -6.32 -4.14 33.34
N GLU A 411 -6.57 -3.20 32.43
CA GLU A 411 -7.92 -2.69 32.19
C GLU A 411 -8.66 -3.46 31.07
N ALA A 412 -7.92 -4.22 30.26
CA ALA A 412 -8.52 -5.11 29.27
C ALA A 412 -9.46 -6.09 29.97
N LYS A 413 -10.60 -6.38 29.34
CA LYS A 413 -11.53 -7.38 29.87
C LYS A 413 -10.85 -8.74 29.88
N PRO A 414 -10.95 -9.50 30.98
CA PRO A 414 -10.43 -10.85 31.02
C PRO A 414 -11.03 -11.69 29.88
N THR A 415 -10.20 -12.28 29.08
CA THR A 415 -10.59 -13.16 27.96
C THR A 415 -9.89 -14.50 28.08
N SER A 416 -10.53 -15.53 27.57
CA SER A 416 -9.89 -16.84 27.41
C SER A 416 -9.09 -16.97 26.12
N ASN A 417 -9.07 -15.91 25.28
CA ASN A 417 -8.39 -15.93 24.00
C ASN A 417 -6.87 -15.73 24.17
N LYS A 418 -6.09 -16.78 23.86
CA LYS A 418 -4.65 -16.79 23.96
C LYS A 418 -3.93 -15.86 22.98
N LEU A 419 -4.64 -15.44 21.94
CA LEU A 419 -4.15 -14.56 20.88
C LEU A 419 -4.65 -13.11 21.04
N GLU A 420 -5.12 -12.72 22.23
CA GLU A 420 -5.43 -11.32 22.50
C GLU A 420 -4.17 -10.55 22.84
N VAL A 421 -3.97 -9.44 22.13
CA VAL A 421 -2.81 -8.55 22.27
C VAL A 421 -3.25 -7.12 22.56
N ALA A 422 -2.53 -6.44 23.44
CA ALA A 422 -2.78 -5.05 23.77
C ALA A 422 -2.17 -4.12 22.72
N LEU A 423 -2.97 -3.19 22.19
CA LEU A 423 -2.50 -2.19 21.22
C LEU A 423 -2.25 -0.81 21.87
N GLY A 424 -3.09 -0.37 22.78
CA GLY A 424 -2.98 0.96 23.40
C GLY A 424 -4.32 1.51 23.87
N ARG A 425 -4.48 2.83 23.80
CA ARG A 425 -5.72 3.54 24.16
C ARG A 425 -6.23 4.39 22.99
N ASP A 426 -7.53 4.44 22.85
CA ASP A 426 -8.19 5.32 21.87
C ASP A 426 -8.20 6.79 22.35
N ILE A 427 -8.84 7.66 21.55
CA ILE A 427 -8.99 9.10 21.87
C ILE A 427 -9.86 9.31 23.10
N SER A 428 -10.71 8.35 23.49
CA SER A 428 -11.55 8.43 24.68
C SER A 428 -10.84 7.93 25.95
N GLY A 429 -9.61 7.38 25.79
CA GLY A 429 -8.84 6.75 26.85
C GLY A 429 -9.22 5.29 27.13
N GLU A 430 -10.12 4.70 26.33
CA GLU A 430 -10.51 3.29 26.46
C GLU A 430 -9.37 2.38 25.99
N PRO A 431 -9.09 1.26 26.70
CA PRO A 431 -8.08 0.30 26.26
C PRO A 431 -8.54 -0.42 24.99
N ILE A 432 -7.65 -0.51 24.03
CA ILE A 432 -7.88 -1.22 22.77
C ILE A 432 -6.98 -2.44 22.71
N THR A 433 -7.64 -3.61 22.62
CA THR A 433 -6.99 -4.90 22.36
C THR A 433 -7.36 -5.42 20.98
N ALA A 434 -6.59 -6.35 20.46
CA ALA A 434 -6.82 -7.02 19.19
C ALA A 434 -6.74 -8.53 19.38
N GLU A 435 -7.70 -9.26 18.84
CA GLU A 435 -7.70 -10.72 18.83
C GLU A 435 -7.18 -11.20 17.46
N LEU A 436 -5.98 -11.77 17.41
CA LEU A 436 -5.32 -12.16 16.15
C LEU A 436 -6.11 -13.24 15.38
N ASN A 437 -6.87 -14.10 16.04
CA ASN A 437 -7.72 -15.06 15.35
C ASN A 437 -8.92 -14.41 14.62
N LYS A 438 -9.40 -13.24 15.10
CA LYS A 438 -10.40 -12.43 14.40
C LYS A 438 -9.77 -11.54 13.34
N LEU A 439 -8.53 -11.10 13.55
CA LEU A 439 -7.70 -10.32 12.64
C LEU A 439 -6.56 -11.21 12.11
N PRO A 440 -6.82 -12.18 11.25
CA PRO A 440 -5.90 -13.28 11.00
C PRO A 440 -4.51 -12.85 10.55
N HIS A 441 -4.43 -11.72 9.83
CA HIS A 441 -3.18 -11.17 9.36
C HIS A 441 -3.19 -9.65 9.54
N LEU A 442 -2.05 -9.10 9.94
CA LEU A 442 -1.89 -7.70 10.30
C LEU A 442 -0.68 -7.09 9.56
N LEU A 443 -0.91 -5.97 8.90
CA LEU A 443 0.15 -5.16 8.31
C LEU A 443 0.45 -3.98 9.24
N VAL A 444 1.73 -3.80 9.60
CA VAL A 444 2.19 -2.71 10.48
C VAL A 444 3.23 -1.88 9.73
N ALA A 445 2.95 -0.61 9.46
CA ALA A 445 3.90 0.22 8.71
C ALA A 445 4.03 1.63 9.30
N GLY A 446 5.22 2.23 9.12
CA GLY A 446 5.49 3.60 9.57
C GLY A 446 6.96 3.98 9.46
N ALA A 447 7.27 5.27 9.59
CA ALA A 447 8.64 5.76 9.52
C ALA A 447 9.49 5.29 10.72
N THR A 448 10.80 5.31 10.58
CA THR A 448 11.74 5.01 11.67
C THR A 448 11.47 5.93 12.88
N GLY A 449 11.44 5.35 14.07
CA GLY A 449 11.17 6.08 15.32
C GLY A 449 9.71 6.47 15.55
N SER A 450 8.78 5.99 14.72
CA SER A 450 7.34 6.25 14.86
C SER A 450 6.66 5.44 15.96
N GLY A 451 7.25 4.33 16.41
CA GLY A 451 6.73 3.42 17.42
C GLY A 451 6.43 2.00 16.93
N LYS A 452 6.78 1.66 15.65
CA LYS A 452 6.54 0.35 15.04
C LYS A 452 7.13 -0.80 15.85
N SER A 453 8.41 -0.74 16.18
CA SER A 453 9.11 -1.81 16.92
C SER A 453 8.57 -1.99 18.33
N VAL A 454 8.25 -0.88 19.02
CA VAL A 454 7.60 -0.93 20.34
C VAL A 454 6.25 -1.64 20.28
N CYS A 455 5.45 -1.38 19.24
CA CYS A 455 4.18 -2.06 19.05
C CYS A 455 4.37 -3.57 18.80
N ILE A 456 5.34 -3.97 18.00
CA ILE A 456 5.66 -5.38 17.74
C ILE A 456 6.11 -6.06 19.04
N ASN A 457 7.00 -5.44 19.80
CA ASN A 457 7.43 -5.93 21.12
C ASN A 457 6.23 -6.02 22.08
N GLY A 458 5.31 -5.03 22.06
CA GLY A 458 4.08 -5.07 22.83
C GLY A 458 3.16 -6.25 22.46
N ILE A 459 3.07 -6.58 21.17
CA ILE A 459 2.30 -7.75 20.68
C ILE A 459 2.95 -9.06 21.16
N ILE A 460 4.27 -9.21 20.96
CA ILE A 460 4.99 -10.42 21.41
C ILE A 460 4.87 -10.57 22.92
N THR A 461 5.15 -9.53 23.68
CA THR A 461 5.05 -9.55 25.15
C THR A 461 3.63 -9.89 25.61
N SER A 462 2.60 -9.35 24.97
CA SER A 462 1.20 -9.70 25.27
C SER A 462 0.93 -11.19 25.10
N ILE A 463 1.48 -11.82 24.05
CA ILE A 463 1.38 -13.26 23.82
C ILE A 463 2.11 -14.02 24.92
N LEU A 464 3.37 -13.66 25.23
CA LEU A 464 4.18 -14.34 26.26
C LEU A 464 3.53 -14.26 27.65
N MET A 465 2.79 -13.20 27.94
CA MET A 465 2.07 -13.02 29.23
C MET A 465 0.73 -13.72 29.28
N ASN A 466 0.14 -14.14 28.14
CA ASN A 466 -1.20 -14.68 28.04
C ASN A 466 -1.25 -16.17 27.65
N ALA A 467 -0.23 -16.67 26.98
CA ALA A 467 -0.20 -18.01 26.41
C ALA A 467 1.03 -18.81 26.84
N LYS A 468 0.86 -20.11 27.04
CA LYS A 468 1.95 -21.07 27.29
C LYS A 468 2.59 -21.53 25.98
N PRO A 469 3.82 -22.08 26.00
CA PRO A 469 4.53 -22.53 24.79
C PRO A 469 3.79 -23.57 23.93
N HIS A 470 3.01 -24.45 24.54
CA HIS A 470 2.20 -25.46 23.82
C HIS A 470 0.89 -24.88 23.27
N GLU A 471 0.47 -23.68 23.69
CA GLU A 471 -0.75 -23.01 23.19
C GLU A 471 -0.45 -22.11 22.00
N VAL A 472 0.70 -21.41 22.02
CA VAL A 472 1.12 -20.48 20.95
C VAL A 472 2.61 -20.62 20.66
N LYS A 473 2.93 -20.80 19.41
CA LYS A 473 4.30 -20.82 18.88
C LYS A 473 4.57 -19.56 18.04
N LEU A 474 5.82 -19.13 18.03
CA LEU A 474 6.28 -17.95 17.31
C LEU A 474 7.33 -18.33 16.26
N MET A 475 7.25 -17.73 15.08
CA MET A 475 8.32 -17.67 14.10
C MET A 475 8.68 -16.20 13.86
N LEU A 476 9.90 -15.83 14.23
CA LEU A 476 10.37 -14.44 14.15
C LEU A 476 11.40 -14.29 13.03
N ILE A 477 11.19 -13.28 12.17
CA ILE A 477 12.06 -12.98 11.03
C ILE A 477 12.52 -11.53 11.16
N ASP A 478 13.82 -11.34 11.42
CA ASP A 478 14.47 -10.03 11.58
C ASP A 478 15.75 -9.95 10.73
N PRO A 479 15.63 -9.52 9.47
CA PRO A 479 16.80 -9.45 8.57
C PRO A 479 17.83 -8.40 8.99
N LYS A 480 17.52 -7.52 9.94
CA LYS A 480 18.44 -6.50 10.45
C LYS A 480 19.18 -6.88 11.72
N MET A 481 18.78 -7.94 12.39
CA MET A 481 19.35 -8.41 13.68
C MET A 481 19.28 -7.37 14.81
N VAL A 482 18.28 -6.49 14.83
CA VAL A 482 18.23 -5.35 15.75
C VAL A 482 17.10 -5.46 16.75
N GLU A 483 15.89 -5.81 16.28
CA GLU A 483 14.66 -5.62 17.06
C GLU A 483 14.19 -6.90 17.75
N LEU A 484 14.32 -8.08 17.10
CA LEU A 484 13.72 -9.33 17.58
C LEU A 484 14.76 -10.33 18.16
N ASN A 485 16.03 -10.04 18.05
CA ASN A 485 17.09 -10.96 18.49
C ASN A 485 17.06 -11.21 20.00
N VAL A 486 16.52 -10.29 20.80
CA VAL A 486 16.32 -10.39 22.25
C VAL A 486 15.45 -11.60 22.64
N TYR A 487 14.57 -12.06 21.76
CA TYR A 487 13.66 -13.19 22.00
C TYR A 487 14.30 -14.58 21.76
N ASN A 488 15.55 -14.67 21.30
CA ASN A 488 16.21 -15.97 21.14
C ASN A 488 16.25 -16.72 22.47
N GLY A 489 15.92 -18.01 22.42
CA GLY A 489 15.89 -18.87 23.59
C GLY A 489 14.55 -18.99 24.32
N ILE A 490 13.53 -18.21 23.98
CA ILE A 490 12.20 -18.41 24.56
C ILE A 490 11.55 -19.71 24.05
N PRO A 491 10.82 -20.46 24.90
CA PRO A 491 10.24 -21.77 24.53
C PRO A 491 9.11 -21.67 23.50
N HIS A 492 8.60 -20.48 23.25
CA HIS A 492 7.58 -20.24 22.24
C HIS A 492 8.13 -20.26 20.80
N LEU A 493 9.45 -20.13 20.59
CA LEU A 493 10.04 -20.12 19.26
C LEU A 493 10.03 -21.50 18.61
N LEU A 494 9.61 -21.56 17.34
CA LEU A 494 9.74 -22.73 16.47
C LEU A 494 11.17 -22.94 16.01
N THR A 495 11.88 -21.85 15.70
CA THR A 495 13.26 -21.80 15.24
C THR A 495 13.97 -20.62 15.90
N PRO A 496 15.30 -20.58 15.94
CA PRO A 496 16.01 -19.34 16.24
C PRO A 496 15.50 -18.20 15.34
N VAL A 497 15.61 -16.96 15.80
CA VAL A 497 15.19 -15.78 14.99
C VAL A 497 15.91 -15.83 13.65
N VAL A 498 15.12 -15.84 12.57
CA VAL A 498 15.63 -15.95 11.19
C VAL A 498 16.15 -14.59 10.74
N THR A 499 17.46 -14.51 10.50
CA THR A 499 18.13 -13.25 10.19
C THR A 499 18.55 -13.12 8.72
N ASN A 500 18.75 -14.23 8.03
CA ASN A 500 19.13 -14.23 6.63
C ASN A 500 17.88 -14.13 5.74
N PRO A 501 17.80 -13.18 4.79
CA PRO A 501 16.65 -13.01 3.91
C PRO A 501 16.32 -14.22 3.02
N GLN A 502 17.34 -15.00 2.60
CA GLN A 502 17.12 -16.22 1.82
C GLN A 502 16.51 -17.32 2.70
N LYS A 503 17.06 -17.52 3.92
CA LYS A 503 16.49 -18.42 4.93
C LYS A 503 15.07 -18.00 5.35
N ALA A 504 14.76 -16.71 5.32
CA ALA A 504 13.42 -16.19 5.61
C ALA A 504 12.37 -16.67 4.60
N ASN A 505 12.70 -16.71 3.30
CA ASN A 505 11.81 -17.29 2.30
C ASN A 505 11.56 -18.78 2.55
N GLN A 506 12.61 -19.55 2.86
CA GLN A 506 12.47 -20.97 3.20
C GLN A 506 11.59 -21.17 4.46
N ALA A 507 11.79 -20.34 5.51
CA ALA A 507 10.96 -20.37 6.70
C ALA A 507 9.48 -20.13 6.40
N LEU A 508 9.15 -19.15 5.52
CA LEU A 508 7.78 -18.92 5.08
C LEU A 508 7.23 -20.11 4.27
N GLN A 509 8.03 -20.77 3.44
CA GLN A 509 7.62 -21.98 2.72
C GLN A 509 7.36 -23.14 3.68
N LYS A 510 8.17 -23.32 4.74
CA LYS A 510 7.93 -24.34 5.78
C LYS A 510 6.62 -24.07 6.54
N ILE A 511 6.27 -22.80 6.79
CA ILE A 511 4.95 -22.44 7.34
C ILE A 511 3.81 -22.81 6.37
N VAL A 512 3.99 -22.64 5.05
CA VAL A 512 3.00 -23.10 4.06
C VAL A 512 2.84 -24.62 4.12
N SER A 513 3.93 -25.36 4.19
CA SER A 513 3.90 -26.83 4.32
C SER A 513 3.21 -27.28 5.60
N GLU A 514 3.49 -26.64 6.75
CA GLU A 514 2.81 -26.92 8.02
C GLU A 514 1.32 -26.63 7.94
N MET A 515 0.93 -25.54 7.30
CA MET A 515 -0.48 -25.22 7.03
C MET A 515 -1.17 -26.33 6.25
N GLU A 516 -0.53 -26.88 5.20
CA GLU A 516 -1.06 -27.94 4.36
C GLU A 516 -1.18 -29.26 5.16
N LYS A 517 -0.17 -29.63 5.96
CA LYS A 517 -0.24 -30.77 6.89
C LYS A 517 -1.43 -30.66 7.87
N ARG A 518 -1.68 -29.47 8.44
CA ARG A 518 -2.82 -29.23 9.33
C ARG A 518 -4.15 -29.44 8.63
N TYR A 519 -4.28 -29.04 7.37
CA TYR A 519 -5.48 -29.32 6.59
C TYR A 519 -5.71 -30.81 6.37
N ASP A 520 -4.66 -31.57 6.13
CA ASP A 520 -4.74 -33.04 6.01
C ASP A 520 -5.18 -33.66 7.33
N LEU A 521 -4.65 -33.23 8.47
CA LEU A 521 -5.12 -33.67 9.80
C LEU A 521 -6.61 -33.31 10.04
N PHE A 522 -7.03 -32.10 9.67
CA PHE A 522 -8.43 -31.69 9.82
C PHE A 522 -9.37 -32.56 8.97
N GLN A 523 -8.94 -32.89 7.75
CA GLN A 523 -9.70 -33.76 6.87
C GLN A 523 -9.90 -35.15 7.46
N HIS A 524 -8.87 -35.73 8.08
CA HIS A 524 -8.93 -37.06 8.68
C HIS A 524 -9.93 -37.15 9.84
N VAL A 525 -9.99 -36.12 10.69
CA VAL A 525 -10.92 -36.10 11.84
C VAL A 525 -12.25 -35.40 11.55
N GLY A 526 -12.47 -34.89 10.33
CA GLY A 526 -13.66 -34.15 9.95
C GLY A 526 -13.77 -32.78 10.58
N ALA A 527 -12.68 -32.20 11.10
CA ALA A 527 -12.64 -30.84 11.64
C ALA A 527 -12.59 -29.79 10.53
N ARG A 528 -13.07 -28.58 10.80
CA ARG A 528 -13.06 -27.48 9.84
C ARG A 528 -11.96 -26.45 10.10
N ASN A 529 -11.43 -26.44 11.30
CA ASN A 529 -10.45 -25.48 11.78
C ASN A 529 -9.72 -26.04 13.02
N ILE A 530 -8.68 -25.34 13.47
CA ILE A 530 -7.84 -25.71 14.60
C ILE A 530 -8.66 -25.87 15.90
N GLU A 531 -9.65 -25.02 16.16
CA GLU A 531 -10.47 -25.12 17.36
C GLU A 531 -11.28 -26.43 17.37
N GLY A 532 -11.85 -26.81 16.22
CA GLY A 532 -12.58 -28.08 16.06
C GLY A 532 -11.68 -29.29 16.23
N TYR A 533 -10.44 -29.23 15.67
CA TYR A 533 -9.44 -30.26 15.83
C TYR A 533 -9.01 -30.41 17.30
N ASN A 534 -8.65 -29.32 17.97
CA ASN A 534 -8.23 -29.35 19.37
C ASN A 534 -9.34 -29.82 20.32
N GLN A 535 -10.59 -29.47 20.04
CA GLN A 535 -11.74 -30.02 20.77
C GLN A 535 -11.91 -31.53 20.57
N PHE A 536 -11.65 -32.04 19.37
CA PHE A 536 -11.66 -33.45 19.10
C PHE A 536 -10.54 -34.17 19.90
N ILE A 537 -9.30 -33.68 19.87
CA ILE A 537 -8.18 -34.20 20.66
C ILE A 537 -8.46 -34.16 22.16
N GLU A 538 -9.04 -33.06 22.68
CA GLU A 538 -9.38 -32.93 24.08
C GLU A 538 -10.40 -34.01 24.53
N ARG A 539 -11.40 -34.33 23.71
CA ARG A 539 -12.37 -35.41 23.97
C ARG A 539 -11.68 -36.77 23.92
N THR A 540 -10.88 -37.01 22.90
CA THR A 540 -10.14 -38.28 22.75
C THR A 540 -9.22 -38.51 23.95
N ASN A 541 -8.54 -37.48 24.43
CA ASN A 541 -7.67 -37.54 25.62
C ASN A 541 -8.39 -37.82 26.93
N GLN A 542 -9.73 -37.65 27.01
CA GLN A 542 -10.51 -38.05 28.16
C GLN A 542 -10.78 -39.57 28.20
N GLU A 543 -10.68 -40.22 27.03
CA GLU A 543 -10.97 -41.63 26.85
C GLU A 543 -9.70 -42.50 26.73
N MET A 544 -8.56 -41.91 26.41
CA MET A 544 -7.27 -42.59 26.19
C MET A 544 -6.31 -42.42 27.39
N GLU A 545 -5.50 -43.44 27.67
CA GLU A 545 -4.41 -43.37 28.68
C GLU A 545 -3.23 -42.52 28.18
N GLU A 546 -2.87 -42.63 26.89
CA GLU A 546 -1.86 -41.79 26.25
C GLU A 546 -2.51 -40.53 25.66
N LYS A 547 -2.11 -39.38 26.17
CA LYS A 547 -2.64 -38.10 25.74
C LYS A 547 -1.95 -37.61 24.47
N GLN A 548 -2.71 -37.28 23.49
CA GLN A 548 -2.22 -36.62 22.26
C GLN A 548 -2.09 -35.11 22.48
N ALA A 549 -1.07 -34.51 21.85
CA ALA A 549 -0.86 -33.07 21.92
C ALA A 549 -1.89 -32.29 21.07
N GLN A 550 -2.35 -31.17 21.60
CA GLN A 550 -3.15 -30.21 20.83
C GLN A 550 -2.27 -29.41 19.89
N LEU A 551 -2.79 -29.00 18.73
CA LEU A 551 -2.06 -28.13 17.83
C LEU A 551 -1.98 -26.70 18.39
N PRO A 552 -0.74 -26.13 18.52
CA PRO A 552 -0.59 -24.73 18.92
C PRO A 552 -1.01 -23.78 17.80
N TYR A 553 -1.46 -22.59 18.17
CA TYR A 553 -1.50 -21.47 17.24
C TYR A 553 -0.06 -21.07 16.85
N ILE A 554 0.12 -20.59 15.63
CA ILE A 554 1.41 -20.09 15.15
C ILE A 554 1.27 -18.61 14.77
N VAL A 555 2.15 -17.77 15.33
CA VAL A 555 2.23 -16.36 14.95
C VAL A 555 3.57 -16.12 14.28
N VAL A 556 3.52 -15.77 13.00
CA VAL A 556 4.70 -15.44 12.18
C VAL A 556 4.85 -13.93 12.14
N ILE A 557 6.00 -13.42 12.56
CA ILE A 557 6.28 -11.98 12.61
C ILE A 557 7.47 -11.66 11.73
N VAL A 558 7.27 -10.74 10.76
CA VAL A 558 8.31 -10.20 9.89
C VAL A 558 8.52 -8.73 10.26
N ASP A 559 9.69 -8.38 10.80
CA ASP A 559 9.98 -7.00 11.24
C ASP A 559 10.17 -6.03 10.07
N GLU A 560 10.86 -6.46 9.00
CA GLU A 560 11.09 -5.60 7.84
C GLU A 560 10.88 -6.35 6.52
N LEU A 561 9.66 -6.25 6.00
CA LEU A 561 9.32 -6.88 4.72
C LEU A 561 10.16 -6.31 3.56
N ALA A 562 10.50 -5.02 3.58
CA ALA A 562 11.22 -4.39 2.48
C ALA A 562 12.55 -5.09 2.16
N ASP A 563 13.27 -5.55 3.20
CA ASP A 563 14.57 -6.19 3.00
C ASP A 563 14.42 -7.60 2.41
N LEU A 564 13.33 -8.31 2.70
CA LEU A 564 13.00 -9.58 2.05
C LEU A 564 12.59 -9.40 0.59
N MET A 565 11.78 -8.37 0.30
CA MET A 565 11.30 -8.07 -1.05
C MET A 565 12.44 -7.67 -2.00
N MET A 566 13.52 -7.13 -1.48
CA MET A 566 14.72 -6.77 -2.27
C MET A 566 15.54 -7.99 -2.70
N VAL A 567 15.49 -9.09 -1.96
CA VAL A 567 16.31 -10.29 -2.21
C VAL A 567 15.53 -11.36 -2.97
N ALA A 568 14.33 -11.69 -2.51
CA ALA A 568 13.51 -12.77 -3.06
C ALA A 568 12.03 -12.35 -3.20
N GLY A 569 11.77 -11.15 -3.74
CA GLY A 569 10.46 -10.50 -3.69
C GLY A 569 9.30 -11.33 -4.22
N LYS A 570 9.45 -12.02 -5.36
CA LYS A 570 8.38 -12.84 -5.94
C LYS A 570 8.01 -14.05 -5.08
N ASP A 571 9.00 -14.73 -4.54
CA ASP A 571 8.80 -15.96 -3.77
C ASP A 571 8.25 -15.66 -2.38
N VAL A 572 8.77 -14.60 -1.75
CA VAL A 572 8.27 -14.06 -0.48
C VAL A 572 6.82 -13.58 -0.64
N GLU A 573 6.49 -12.81 -1.69
CA GLU A 573 5.12 -12.38 -1.96
C GLU A 573 4.20 -13.59 -2.16
N SER A 574 4.63 -14.61 -2.92
CA SER A 574 3.85 -15.83 -3.16
C SER A 574 3.57 -16.59 -1.86
N SER A 575 4.58 -16.76 -0.99
CA SER A 575 4.44 -17.44 0.31
C SER A 575 3.50 -16.67 1.24
N ILE A 576 3.66 -15.35 1.34
CA ILE A 576 2.77 -14.46 2.11
C ILE A 576 1.33 -14.57 1.60
N MET A 577 1.13 -14.55 0.28
CA MET A 577 -0.19 -14.68 -0.34
C MET A 577 -0.85 -16.01 0.02
N ARG A 578 -0.10 -17.13 -0.06
CA ARG A 578 -0.60 -18.47 0.26
C ARG A 578 -1.04 -18.55 1.72
N ILE A 579 -0.20 -18.07 2.64
CA ILE A 579 -0.52 -17.99 4.07
C ILE A 579 -1.76 -17.10 4.28
N ALA A 580 -1.78 -15.89 3.75
CA ALA A 580 -2.86 -14.92 3.99
C ALA A 580 -4.22 -15.39 3.46
N GLN A 581 -4.27 -16.24 2.44
CA GLN A 581 -5.50 -16.78 1.86
C GLN A 581 -6.06 -17.96 2.66
N LEU A 582 -5.21 -18.83 3.18
CA LEU A 582 -5.65 -20.12 3.69
C LEU A 582 -5.35 -20.36 5.17
N ALA A 583 -4.34 -19.73 5.76
CA ALA A 583 -3.81 -20.11 7.06
C ALA A 583 -4.72 -19.82 8.28
N ARG A 584 -5.77 -19.00 8.12
CA ARG A 584 -6.67 -18.63 9.21
C ARG A 584 -7.30 -19.86 9.90
N ALA A 585 -7.84 -20.79 9.13
CA ALA A 585 -8.49 -21.98 9.69
C ALA A 585 -7.46 -22.96 10.29
N ALA A 586 -6.21 -22.94 9.80
CA ALA A 586 -5.10 -23.72 10.35
C ALA A 586 -4.52 -23.14 11.65
N GLY A 587 -5.01 -22.00 12.14
CA GLY A 587 -4.52 -21.33 13.34
C GLY A 587 -3.16 -20.66 13.16
N ILE A 588 -2.84 -20.21 11.93
CA ILE A 588 -1.58 -19.54 11.60
C ILE A 588 -1.86 -18.08 11.27
N HIS A 589 -1.17 -17.18 11.96
CA HIS A 589 -1.38 -15.74 11.88
C HIS A 589 -0.10 -15.03 11.47
N LEU A 590 -0.22 -14.05 10.57
CA LEU A 590 0.93 -13.36 9.99
C LEU A 590 0.89 -11.88 10.34
N ILE A 591 1.96 -11.39 10.95
CA ILE A 591 2.19 -9.97 11.22
C ILE A 591 3.37 -9.52 10.36
N ILE A 592 3.10 -8.64 9.42
CA ILE A 592 4.11 -8.10 8.51
C ILE A 592 4.36 -6.65 8.84
N ALA A 593 5.61 -6.32 9.12
CA ALA A 593 5.99 -4.94 9.37
C ALA A 593 6.97 -4.40 8.33
N THR A 594 6.95 -3.08 8.14
CA THR A 594 7.92 -2.38 7.29
C THR A 594 8.07 -0.90 7.68
N GLN A 595 9.30 -0.39 7.57
CA GLN A 595 9.59 1.03 7.70
C GLN A 595 9.58 1.76 6.35
N ARG A 596 9.44 1.01 5.23
CA ARG A 596 9.41 1.53 3.85
C ARG A 596 8.05 1.30 3.20
N PRO A 597 7.07 2.18 3.46
CA PRO A 597 5.70 2.02 2.96
C PRO A 597 5.59 2.41 1.47
N SER A 598 6.39 1.79 0.60
CA SER A 598 6.32 1.96 -0.86
C SER A 598 5.40 0.93 -1.51
N VAL A 599 4.93 1.21 -2.73
CA VAL A 599 4.04 0.31 -3.49
C VAL A 599 4.77 -0.99 -3.88
N ASP A 600 6.08 -0.95 -4.04
CA ASP A 600 6.91 -2.11 -4.36
C ASP A 600 7.07 -3.08 -3.18
N VAL A 601 6.91 -2.59 -1.95
CA VAL A 601 6.95 -3.38 -0.71
C VAL A 601 5.54 -3.81 -0.28
N ILE A 602 4.61 -2.85 -0.21
CA ILE A 602 3.20 -3.10 0.14
C ILE A 602 2.41 -3.18 -1.16
N THR A 603 2.50 -4.33 -1.82
CA THR A 603 1.87 -4.55 -3.12
C THR A 603 0.35 -4.61 -3.04
N GLY A 604 -0.32 -4.45 -4.19
CA GLY A 604 -1.77 -4.61 -4.26
C GLY A 604 -2.25 -5.99 -3.82
N SER A 605 -1.47 -7.03 -4.09
CA SER A 605 -1.73 -8.42 -3.71
C SER A 605 -1.70 -8.60 -2.19
N ILE A 606 -0.68 -8.07 -1.52
CA ILE A 606 -0.54 -8.10 -0.05
C ILE A 606 -1.74 -7.38 0.59
N LYS A 607 -2.07 -6.17 0.12
CA LYS A 607 -3.19 -5.39 0.65
C LYS A 607 -4.55 -6.05 0.48
N ALA A 608 -4.76 -6.78 -0.61
CA ALA A 608 -6.01 -7.49 -0.87
C ALA A 608 -6.26 -8.65 0.10
N ASN A 609 -5.18 -9.27 0.62
CA ASN A 609 -5.25 -10.44 1.48
C ASN A 609 -5.00 -10.11 2.97
N ILE A 610 -4.43 -8.94 3.28
CA ILE A 610 -4.22 -8.45 4.64
C ILE A 610 -5.05 -7.19 4.86
N PRO A 611 -6.32 -7.32 5.25
CA PRO A 611 -7.23 -6.20 5.39
C PRO A 611 -7.01 -5.39 6.67
N SER A 612 -6.48 -6.00 7.75
CA SER A 612 -6.22 -5.31 9.02
C SER A 612 -4.87 -4.64 8.98
N ARG A 613 -4.83 -3.34 9.32
CA ARG A 613 -3.61 -2.53 9.12
C ARG A 613 -3.41 -1.54 10.25
N ILE A 614 -2.17 -1.37 10.64
CA ILE A 614 -1.71 -0.32 11.55
C ILE A 614 -0.75 0.60 10.78
N ALA A 615 -1.06 1.88 10.75
CA ALA A 615 -0.17 2.90 10.22
C ALA A 615 0.30 3.82 11.36
N PHE A 616 1.59 3.82 11.60
CA PHE A 616 2.26 4.83 12.41
C PHE A 616 2.54 6.08 11.59
N ALA A 617 3.12 7.11 12.21
CA ALA A 617 3.46 8.35 11.54
C ALA A 617 4.35 8.09 10.30
N VAL A 618 3.98 8.72 9.19
CA VAL A 618 4.71 8.68 7.91
C VAL A 618 4.99 10.08 7.41
N SER A 619 5.92 10.22 6.46
CA SER A 619 6.35 11.52 5.94
C SER A 619 5.39 12.14 4.93
N SER A 620 4.57 11.34 4.25
CA SER A 620 3.70 11.82 3.18
C SER A 620 2.30 11.19 3.20
N ALA A 621 1.32 11.93 2.66
CA ALA A 621 -0.02 11.41 2.44
C ALA A 621 -0.06 10.27 1.39
N THR A 622 0.98 10.15 0.56
CA THR A 622 1.13 9.03 -0.38
C THR A 622 1.44 7.75 0.37
N ASP A 623 2.37 7.81 1.33
CA ASP A 623 2.73 6.67 2.17
C ASP A 623 1.53 6.21 3.01
N SER A 624 0.77 7.17 3.59
CA SER A 624 -0.47 6.85 4.29
C SER A 624 -1.46 6.10 3.40
N ARG A 625 -1.65 6.54 2.14
CA ARG A 625 -2.52 5.84 1.18
C ARG A 625 -1.97 4.48 0.78
N THR A 626 -0.67 4.31 0.73
CA THR A 626 -0.06 3.01 0.44
C THR A 626 -0.41 2.00 1.54
N ILE A 627 -0.45 2.42 2.81
CA ILE A 627 -0.78 1.55 3.94
C ILE A 627 -2.31 1.38 4.09
N LEU A 628 -3.05 2.50 4.23
CA LEU A 628 -4.45 2.53 4.69
C LEU A 628 -5.47 2.74 3.55
N ASP A 629 -5.03 2.90 2.30
CA ASP A 629 -5.84 3.37 1.16
C ASP A 629 -6.48 4.77 1.38
N SER A 630 -6.13 5.44 2.47
CA SER A 630 -6.58 6.77 2.86
C SER A 630 -5.45 7.61 3.44
N GLY A 631 -5.56 8.95 3.40
CA GLY A 631 -4.64 9.84 4.11
C GLY A 631 -4.95 9.89 5.60
N GLY A 632 -4.03 10.43 6.39
CA GLY A 632 -4.19 10.68 7.84
C GLY A 632 -2.99 10.26 8.68
N ALA A 633 -2.21 9.26 8.26
CA ALA A 633 -1.02 8.84 9.00
C ALA A 633 0.12 9.88 8.91
N GLU A 634 0.12 10.75 7.90
CA GLU A 634 1.02 11.90 7.80
C GLU A 634 0.72 13.01 8.83
N LYS A 635 -0.42 12.92 9.53
CA LYS A 635 -0.85 13.85 10.59
C LYS A 635 -0.66 13.30 12.00
N LEU A 636 -0.04 12.14 12.11
CA LEU A 636 0.26 11.52 13.39
C LEU A 636 1.50 12.15 14.04
N LEU A 637 1.53 12.10 15.37
CA LEU A 637 2.55 12.78 16.19
C LEU A 637 3.85 11.98 16.31
N GLY A 638 3.84 10.69 15.92
CA GLY A 638 4.92 9.74 16.21
C GLY A 638 4.87 9.22 17.66
N ARG A 639 5.93 8.55 18.11
CA ARG A 639 6.03 8.00 19.47
C ARG A 639 4.84 7.13 19.89
N GLY A 640 4.43 6.24 19.01
CA GLY A 640 3.33 5.30 19.26
C GLY A 640 1.95 5.79 18.82
N ASP A 641 1.80 7.04 18.36
CA ASP A 641 0.54 7.50 17.77
C ASP A 641 0.30 6.81 16.43
N MET A 642 -0.80 6.10 16.31
CA MET A 642 -1.10 5.22 15.17
C MET A 642 -2.56 5.28 14.74
N LEU A 643 -2.83 4.84 13.51
CA LEU A 643 -4.14 4.59 12.95
C LEU A 643 -4.32 3.09 12.76
N PHE A 644 -5.30 2.51 13.41
CA PHE A 644 -5.68 1.11 13.30
C PHE A 644 -6.92 0.95 12.43
N LEU A 645 -6.80 0.23 11.32
CA LEU A 645 -7.88 -0.18 10.44
C LEU A 645 -8.16 -1.66 10.67
N SER A 646 -9.24 -1.97 11.37
CA SER A 646 -9.73 -3.34 11.52
C SER A 646 -10.44 -3.79 10.24
N ARG A 647 -10.44 -5.10 9.97
CA ARG A 647 -11.17 -5.73 8.86
C ARG A 647 -12.66 -5.31 8.81
N ASP A 648 -13.28 -5.18 9.97
CA ASP A 648 -14.73 -4.92 10.10
C ASP A 648 -15.07 -3.43 10.11
N SER A 649 -14.05 -2.56 10.05
CA SER A 649 -14.19 -1.12 10.07
C SER A 649 -13.90 -0.50 8.70
N SER A 650 -14.73 0.44 8.28
CA SER A 650 -14.49 1.22 7.05
C SER A 650 -13.58 2.43 7.25
N LYS A 651 -13.29 2.81 8.50
CA LYS A 651 -12.44 3.94 8.86
C LYS A 651 -11.44 3.54 9.92
N PRO A 652 -10.21 4.08 9.85
CA PRO A 652 -9.21 3.81 10.87
C PRO A 652 -9.54 4.53 12.18
N THR A 653 -9.32 3.84 13.29
CA THR A 653 -9.38 4.39 14.65
C THR A 653 -8.01 4.88 15.06
N ARG A 654 -7.91 6.07 15.68
CA ARG A 654 -6.67 6.59 16.22
C ARG A 654 -6.41 6.01 17.60
N ILE A 655 -5.22 5.48 17.80
CA ILE A 655 -4.79 4.84 19.04
C ILE A 655 -3.44 5.41 19.44
N GLN A 656 -3.29 5.75 20.72
CA GLN A 656 -1.96 5.93 21.31
C GLN A 656 -1.45 4.57 21.73
N GLY A 657 -0.42 4.08 21.05
CA GLY A 657 0.16 2.75 21.27
C GLY A 657 0.74 2.60 22.69
N ALA A 658 0.63 1.39 23.20
CA ALA A 658 1.20 1.03 24.48
C ALA A 658 2.72 1.08 24.42
N PHE A 659 3.32 1.74 25.37
CA PHE A 659 4.77 1.82 25.52
C PHE A 659 5.29 0.65 26.37
N LEU A 660 6.38 0.09 25.91
CA LEU A 660 7.15 -0.97 26.58
C LEU A 660 8.61 -0.62 26.41
N SER A 661 9.37 -0.64 27.50
CA SER A 661 10.81 -0.39 27.48
C SER A 661 11.60 -1.67 27.17
N ASP A 662 12.82 -1.53 26.65
CA ASP A 662 13.70 -2.66 26.37
C ASP A 662 14.00 -3.49 27.62
N SER A 663 14.15 -2.82 28.77
CA SER A 663 14.37 -3.50 30.06
C SER A 663 13.18 -4.35 30.52
N GLU A 664 11.95 -3.95 30.20
CA GLU A 664 10.75 -4.76 30.47
C GLU A 664 10.69 -5.98 29.54
N VAL A 665 11.04 -5.82 28.26
CA VAL A 665 11.16 -6.93 27.31
C VAL A 665 12.18 -7.95 27.82
N GLU A 666 13.38 -7.50 28.20
CA GLU A 666 14.42 -8.39 28.73
C GLU A 666 13.96 -9.11 30.00
N SER A 667 13.27 -8.44 30.91
CA SER A 667 12.75 -9.03 32.15
C SER A 667 11.71 -10.13 31.86
N VAL A 668 10.81 -9.90 30.90
CA VAL A 668 9.82 -10.92 30.48
C VAL A 668 10.51 -12.10 29.82
N VAL A 669 11.45 -11.85 28.92
CA VAL A 669 12.24 -12.91 28.25
C VAL A 669 13.02 -13.75 29.27
N GLN A 670 13.72 -13.11 30.22
CA GLN A 670 14.45 -13.83 31.27
C GLN A 670 13.54 -14.70 32.13
N HIS A 671 12.34 -14.23 32.47
CA HIS A 671 11.36 -15.03 33.21
C HIS A 671 10.93 -16.26 32.39
N VAL A 672 10.54 -16.05 31.14
CA VAL A 672 10.05 -17.12 30.24
C VAL A 672 11.13 -18.19 29.96
N VAL A 673 12.38 -17.77 29.73
CA VAL A 673 13.53 -18.66 29.53
C VAL A 673 13.87 -19.41 30.82
N GLY A 674 13.69 -18.76 31.98
CA GLY A 674 13.89 -19.39 33.28
C GLY A 674 12.87 -20.49 33.62
N GLU A 675 11.64 -20.36 33.11
CA GLU A 675 10.59 -21.37 33.33
C GLU A 675 10.74 -22.58 32.41
N GLN A 676 11.20 -22.38 31.16
CA GLN A 676 11.42 -23.46 30.18
C GLN A 676 12.41 -23.03 29.12
N THR A 677 13.33 -23.93 28.75
CA THR A 677 14.29 -23.71 27.64
C THR A 677 13.60 -23.90 26.28
N ALA A 678 14.12 -23.23 25.26
CA ALA A 678 13.62 -23.39 23.90
C ALA A 678 13.83 -24.83 23.40
N ASN A 679 12.78 -25.38 22.78
CA ASN A 679 12.83 -26.64 22.04
C ASN A 679 12.53 -26.31 20.58
N TYR A 680 13.58 -26.14 19.77
CA TYR A 680 13.44 -25.80 18.37
C TYR A 680 13.04 -27.02 17.54
N VAL A 681 12.12 -26.81 16.60
CA VAL A 681 11.62 -27.84 15.69
C VAL A 681 12.54 -27.90 14.46
N LYS A 682 13.39 -28.91 14.38
CA LYS A 682 14.39 -29.07 13.30
C LYS A 682 13.79 -29.00 11.90
N GLU A 683 12.61 -29.55 11.70
CA GLU A 683 11.91 -29.55 10.41
C GLU A 683 11.46 -28.15 10.00
N MET A 684 11.29 -27.26 10.96
CA MET A 684 10.94 -25.85 10.71
C MET A 684 12.17 -24.95 10.56
N GLU A 685 13.36 -25.42 10.93
CA GLU A 685 14.59 -24.67 10.69
C GLU A 685 14.85 -24.57 9.19
N PRO A 686 15.13 -23.37 8.68
CA PRO A 686 15.53 -23.19 7.29
C PRO A 686 16.83 -23.95 7.06
N ASP A 687 16.87 -24.76 6.00
CA ASP A 687 18.06 -25.50 5.64
C ASP A 687 19.24 -24.53 5.50
N GLU A 688 20.43 -24.93 5.97
CA GLU A 688 21.60 -24.15 5.63
C GLU A 688 21.65 -24.05 4.10
N PRO A 689 21.93 -22.86 3.55
CA PRO A 689 22.24 -22.82 2.15
C PRO A 689 23.43 -23.77 2.03
N THR A 690 23.16 -24.98 1.59
CA THR A 690 24.21 -25.79 1.01
C THR A 690 24.85 -24.81 0.04
N GLU A 691 26.14 -24.50 0.24
CA GLU A 691 27.00 -24.09 -0.86
C GLU A 691 27.06 -25.27 -1.84
N THR A 692 25.93 -25.75 -2.29
CA THR A 692 25.83 -26.28 -3.60
C THR A 692 26.14 -25.07 -4.48
N ASN A 693 27.32 -25.07 -5.03
CA ASN A 693 27.54 -24.59 -6.37
C ASN A 693 26.48 -25.26 -7.25
N GLU A 694 25.18 -24.92 -7.07
CA GLU A 694 24.18 -25.09 -8.10
C GLU A 694 24.62 -24.11 -9.17
N MET A 695 25.37 -24.69 -10.08
CA MET A 695 25.80 -24.08 -11.31
C MET A 695 24.54 -23.47 -11.93
N GLU A 696 24.30 -22.17 -11.65
CA GLU A 696 23.15 -21.44 -12.11
C GLU A 696 23.22 -21.33 -13.64
N SER A 697 22.51 -22.20 -14.31
CA SER A 697 22.17 -22.02 -15.73
C SER A 697 20.69 -22.25 -15.91
N GLU A 698 20.01 -21.31 -16.60
CA GLU A 698 18.60 -21.43 -17.01
C GLU A 698 18.38 -22.55 -18.07
N ASP A 699 19.45 -23.16 -18.59
CA ASP A 699 19.36 -24.16 -19.65
C ASP A 699 19.28 -25.58 -19.05
N ALA A 700 18.17 -26.28 -19.34
CA ALA A 700 17.92 -27.65 -18.91
C ALA A 700 19.01 -28.66 -19.29
N LEU A 701 19.85 -28.35 -20.29
CA LEU A 701 20.97 -29.20 -20.74
C LEU A 701 22.28 -28.87 -20.00
N TYR A 702 22.29 -27.91 -19.08
CA TYR A 702 23.52 -27.48 -18.43
C TYR A 702 24.20 -28.62 -17.64
N LYS A 703 23.45 -29.36 -16.84
CA LYS A 703 23.97 -30.49 -16.05
C LYS A 703 24.59 -31.57 -16.94
N GLU A 704 23.94 -31.90 -18.05
CA GLU A 704 24.48 -32.86 -19.01
C GLU A 704 25.70 -32.32 -19.77
N ALA A 705 25.72 -31.03 -20.07
CA ALA A 705 26.84 -30.37 -20.71
C ALA A 705 28.05 -30.27 -19.75
N TYR A 706 27.83 -30.02 -18.47
CA TYR A 706 28.84 -30.03 -17.42
C TYR A 706 29.51 -31.40 -17.32
N LEU A 707 28.72 -32.45 -17.10
CA LEU A 707 29.24 -33.82 -16.99
C LEU A 707 30.04 -34.20 -18.24
N PHE A 708 29.52 -33.91 -19.42
CA PHE A 708 30.18 -34.22 -20.67
C PHE A 708 31.52 -33.46 -20.87
N VAL A 709 31.56 -32.16 -20.49
CA VAL A 709 32.78 -31.35 -20.60
C VAL A 709 33.83 -31.77 -19.59
N VAL A 710 33.45 -32.17 -18.37
CA VAL A 710 34.36 -32.69 -17.37
C VAL A 710 34.86 -34.08 -17.78
N GLU A 711 34.02 -34.95 -18.32
CA GLU A 711 34.41 -36.28 -18.81
C GLU A 711 35.40 -36.18 -19.99
N GLU A 712 35.14 -35.32 -20.97
CA GLU A 712 35.99 -35.18 -22.17
C GLU A 712 37.22 -34.30 -21.94
N GLN A 713 37.31 -33.57 -20.82
CA GLN A 713 38.39 -32.63 -20.48
C GLN A 713 38.68 -31.63 -21.61
N LYS A 714 37.63 -31.30 -22.40
CA LYS A 714 37.68 -30.33 -23.51
C LYS A 714 36.34 -29.63 -23.68
N ALA A 715 36.36 -28.31 -23.77
CA ALA A 715 35.18 -27.53 -23.96
C ALA A 715 35.23 -26.73 -25.26
N SER A 716 34.23 -26.89 -26.12
CA SER A 716 34.04 -26.03 -27.29
C SER A 716 32.58 -26.02 -27.73
N ALA A 717 32.10 -24.89 -28.25
CA ALA A 717 30.73 -24.76 -28.75
C ALA A 717 30.42 -25.82 -29.83
N SER A 718 31.37 -26.14 -30.70
CA SER A 718 31.19 -27.18 -31.76
C SER A 718 31.08 -28.58 -31.18
N LEU A 719 31.69 -28.85 -30.04
CA LEU A 719 31.60 -30.14 -29.36
C LEU A 719 30.24 -30.30 -28.72
N LEU A 720 29.71 -29.28 -28.03
CA LEU A 720 28.37 -29.26 -27.46
C LEU A 720 27.27 -29.34 -28.54
N GLN A 721 27.42 -28.59 -29.64
CA GLN A 721 26.50 -28.66 -30.77
C GLN A 721 26.36 -30.09 -31.32
N ARG A 722 27.48 -30.78 -31.52
CA ARG A 722 27.51 -32.15 -32.08
C ARG A 722 26.94 -33.16 -31.10
N ARG A 723 27.27 -33.05 -29.81
CA ARG A 723 26.80 -34.00 -28.78
C ARG A 723 25.32 -33.87 -28.52
N PHE A 724 24.83 -32.65 -28.31
CA PHE A 724 23.46 -32.40 -27.88
C PHE A 724 22.53 -32.00 -29.03
N ARG A 725 23.06 -31.93 -30.28
CA ARG A 725 22.31 -31.52 -31.48
C ARG A 725 21.59 -30.19 -31.34
N ILE A 726 22.23 -29.21 -30.72
CA ILE A 726 21.73 -27.87 -30.45
C ILE A 726 22.32 -26.83 -31.41
N GLY A 727 21.64 -25.69 -31.56
CA GLY A 727 22.13 -24.56 -32.37
C GLY A 727 23.32 -23.89 -31.74
N TYR A 728 24.12 -23.15 -32.57
CA TYR A 728 25.32 -22.45 -32.14
C TYR A 728 25.07 -21.49 -30.96
N ASN A 729 23.98 -20.70 -31.02
CA ASN A 729 23.64 -19.72 -29.97
C ASN A 729 23.36 -20.36 -28.61
N ARG A 730 22.75 -21.56 -28.59
CA ARG A 730 22.49 -22.30 -27.34
C ARG A 730 23.77 -22.94 -26.82
N ALA A 731 24.61 -23.50 -27.72
CA ALA A 731 25.91 -24.04 -27.33
C ALA A 731 26.87 -22.94 -26.82
N SER A 732 26.81 -21.73 -27.39
CA SER A 732 27.60 -20.60 -26.92
C SER A 732 27.19 -20.15 -25.53
N ARG A 733 25.86 -20.06 -25.26
CA ARG A 733 25.36 -19.75 -23.92
C ARG A 733 25.79 -20.78 -22.87
N LEU A 734 25.65 -22.05 -23.18
CA LEU A 734 26.15 -23.10 -22.30
C LEU A 734 27.66 -23.01 -22.05
N MET A 735 28.44 -22.58 -23.02
CA MET A 735 29.88 -22.31 -22.85
C MET A 735 30.13 -21.08 -21.97
N ASP A 736 29.30 -20.06 -22.08
CA ASP A 736 29.39 -18.84 -21.25
C ASP A 736 28.96 -19.14 -19.80
N ASP A 737 27.92 -19.97 -19.62
CA ASP A 737 27.49 -20.45 -18.29
C ASP A 737 28.55 -21.34 -17.64
N LEU A 738 29.19 -22.24 -18.40
CA LEU A 738 30.30 -23.08 -17.89
C LEU A 738 31.53 -22.24 -17.50
N GLU A 739 31.80 -21.13 -18.22
CA GLU A 739 32.89 -20.20 -17.86
C GLU A 739 32.55 -19.39 -16.60
N SER A 740 31.33 -18.85 -16.52
CA SER A 740 30.87 -18.07 -15.35
C SER A 740 30.84 -18.90 -14.05
N ASN A 741 30.55 -20.18 -14.17
CA ASN A 741 30.58 -21.13 -13.05
C ASN A 741 31.99 -21.71 -12.80
N GLY A 742 33.05 -21.21 -13.46
CA GLY A 742 34.42 -21.61 -13.22
C GLY A 742 34.79 -23.04 -13.68
N VAL A 743 33.93 -23.68 -14.46
CA VAL A 743 34.15 -25.07 -14.96
C VAL A 743 35.18 -25.08 -16.06
N ILE A 744 35.23 -24.04 -16.88
CA ILE A 744 36.15 -23.89 -18.00
C ILE A 744 36.84 -22.53 -17.98
N GLY A 745 38.04 -22.48 -18.50
CA GLY A 745 38.82 -21.24 -18.60
C GLY A 745 38.34 -20.32 -19.73
N PRO A 746 38.83 -19.07 -19.76
CA PRO A 746 38.46 -18.09 -20.75
C PRO A 746 38.92 -18.48 -22.17
N GLN A 747 38.24 -17.94 -23.16
CA GLN A 747 38.53 -18.25 -24.56
C GLN A 747 39.93 -17.80 -24.99
N SER A 748 40.78 -18.72 -25.43
CA SER A 748 42.11 -18.46 -25.95
C SER A 748 42.21 -18.83 -27.42
N GLY A 749 41.83 -17.90 -28.31
CA GLY A 749 41.83 -18.10 -29.76
C GLY A 749 40.81 -19.12 -30.25
N SER A 750 41.21 -19.96 -31.23
CA SER A 750 40.34 -20.99 -31.86
C SER A 750 40.46 -22.39 -31.25
N LYS A 751 41.24 -22.55 -30.19
CA LYS A 751 41.42 -23.84 -29.48
C LYS A 751 40.28 -24.10 -28.53
N PRO A 752 39.97 -25.42 -28.26
CA PRO A 752 39.05 -25.76 -27.19
C PRO A 752 39.48 -25.13 -25.84
N ARG A 753 38.52 -24.69 -25.03
CA ARG A 753 38.78 -24.10 -23.71
C ARG A 753 39.28 -25.19 -22.77
N GLN A 754 40.15 -24.82 -21.86
CA GLN A 754 40.66 -25.72 -20.81
C GLN A 754 39.59 -25.94 -19.76
N VAL A 755 39.39 -27.18 -19.33
CA VAL A 755 38.55 -27.55 -18.20
C VAL A 755 39.36 -27.35 -16.93
N LEU A 756 38.75 -26.70 -15.91
CA LEU A 756 39.39 -26.31 -14.65
C LEU A 756 39.03 -27.29 -13.51
N VAL A 757 38.03 -28.15 -13.72
CA VAL A 757 37.53 -29.12 -12.74
C VAL A 757 38.08 -30.50 -13.06
N ASP A 758 38.66 -31.18 -12.09
CA ASP A 758 39.20 -32.55 -12.20
C ASP A 758 38.13 -33.59 -11.87
N ILE A 759 38.23 -34.77 -12.52
CA ILE A 759 37.26 -35.90 -12.44
C ILE A 759 37.18 -36.55 -11.02
N TYR A 760 38.03 -36.17 -10.06
CA TYR A 760 38.18 -36.88 -8.80
C TYR A 760 37.80 -36.10 -7.52
N GLN A 761 36.91 -35.11 -7.57
CA GLN A 761 36.51 -34.36 -6.35
C GLN A 761 35.08 -34.64 -5.86
N ASP A 762 34.40 -35.66 -6.35
CA ASP A 762 33.10 -36.11 -5.81
C ASP A 762 33.19 -37.61 -5.39
N GLU A 763 33.77 -37.89 -4.21
CA GLU A 763 33.47 -39.04 -3.34
C GLU A 763 33.04 -38.55 -1.98
#